data_0dc46993b0cb362deb1db27e4cce06f6
#
_entry.id   0dc46993b0cb362deb1db27e4cce06f6
#
_cell.length_a   1.000
_cell.length_b   1.000
_cell.length_c   1.000
_cell.angle_alpha   90.00
_cell.angle_beta   90.00
_cell.angle_gamma   90.00
#
_symmetry.space_group_name_H-M   'P 1'
#
loop_
_entity.id
_entity.type
_entity.pdbx_description
1 polymer ?
#
loop_
_entity_poly.entity_id
_entity_poly.type
_entity_poly.pdbx_seq_one_letter_code
_entity_poly.pdbx_strand_id
1 'polypeptide(L)'
;MTGLFLLAVVPEEIILRGRSARQVFNEALLEGTKQLKRVPIMIVGQGGSGKTSLKKSLKGQPFDPEENSTVMMEVDPSYCKVTTEVWKIVRQKQAADLGNNSSTVQDVSDIVQLIELLRQELGKDDDNQETYATLWDFGGQSVYYATNSLFLTRNAIYFLVYNLSRNPDDKAIPSERQGLFKVVQDTFSNRTNMHYLDFWMSSISCFASQDDGPQMSAASQKLPEKLPPVFFVCTHADKPYKRGNPKDLAREIYGSLREKRSGLHLFADFFVVDNTKAGTADECQEDINHLKTEILAVVKELPHVNQSLPKKWFRFEEALEVMRERGLKWIRIGEARQVALDVCNIVNDDVFDTLMALLHDQRIIIHFTDTPELNEMVIIDLQWLIDVFRKVITIVPYESREVQFERLWRKLETTGVLERDLLNHMWNDAERKASESLLALMERFSLLCPWLSSDAGRSSQYLVPSMLMSPPPDDVMRLIASVKIPSLFVKFESGQVPPSLFPRLVVQFLQWFRENWPGQQQPELFLNFAKFYTHPADECSVILLCHTSSIEVAFHRAQLSSDSHNEGFKVKITRKVCNHLKLILQALSQELIWMKNMQFEMSVLCPVCCSTAGTTETCKSHQTKGCRQGKCLHFLSESELHSPTPIICTPAFGTATRVQVSLFNHWFELLDEEVSGFL
;
A
#
# COMPACT_ATOMS: atom_id res chain seq x y z
N MET A 1 -50.18 -0.27 -11.04
CA MET A 1 -49.12 0.73 -11.18
C MET A 1 -47.81 0.05 -10.87
N THR A 2 -47.18 -0.53 -11.88
CA THR A 2 -45.86 -1.17 -11.79
C THR A 2 -44.81 -0.07 -12.00
N GLY A 3 -44.34 0.49 -10.89
CA GLY A 3 -43.20 1.41 -10.92
C GLY A 3 -41.97 0.66 -11.37
N LEU A 4 -41.32 1.10 -12.44
CA LEU A 4 -39.96 0.75 -12.79
C LEU A 4 -39.06 1.18 -11.59
N PHE A 5 -38.76 0.26 -10.71
CA PHE A 5 -37.62 0.42 -9.79
C PHE A 5 -36.37 0.39 -10.67
N LEU A 6 -35.80 1.55 -10.92
CA LEU A 6 -34.39 1.64 -11.30
C LEU A 6 -33.62 0.85 -10.23
N LEU A 7 -33.14 -0.35 -10.59
CA LEU A 7 -32.33 -1.16 -9.71
C LEU A 7 -31.10 -0.31 -9.34
N ALA A 8 -31.10 0.25 -8.13
CA ALA A 8 -29.96 0.95 -7.61
C ALA A 8 -28.77 -0.02 -7.65
N VAL A 9 -27.67 0.40 -8.25
CA VAL A 9 -26.46 -0.42 -8.33
C VAL A 9 -25.95 -0.61 -6.90
N VAL A 10 -26.01 -1.84 -6.41
CA VAL A 10 -25.51 -2.18 -5.05
C VAL A 10 -24.00 -1.98 -5.03
N PRO A 11 -23.43 -1.28 -4.04
CA PRO A 11 -21.99 -1.15 -3.89
C PRO A 11 -21.29 -2.52 -3.87
N GLU A 12 -20.15 -2.61 -4.53
CA GLU A 12 -19.42 -3.88 -4.62
C GLU A 12 -18.95 -4.35 -3.22
N GLU A 13 -18.62 -3.41 -2.34
CA GLU A 13 -18.30 -3.68 -0.94
C GLU A 13 -19.43 -4.43 -0.22
N ILE A 14 -20.68 -4.07 -0.50
CA ILE A 14 -21.87 -4.77 0.01
C ILE A 14 -22.02 -6.14 -0.64
N ILE A 15 -21.78 -6.24 -1.95
CA ILE A 15 -21.88 -7.52 -2.68
C ILE A 15 -20.87 -8.53 -2.12
N LEU A 16 -19.63 -8.10 -1.86
CA LEU A 16 -18.56 -8.93 -1.33
C LEU A 16 -18.82 -9.45 0.09
N ARG A 17 -19.70 -8.80 0.86
CA ARG A 17 -20.12 -9.24 2.20
C ARG A 17 -21.27 -10.26 2.19
N GLY A 18 -21.77 -10.60 1.00
CA GLY A 18 -22.72 -11.68 0.83
C GLY A 18 -24.19 -11.27 0.87
N ARG A 19 -25.05 -12.29 0.92
CA ARG A 19 -26.51 -12.11 0.74
C ARG A 19 -27.18 -11.31 1.86
N SER A 20 -26.76 -11.50 3.09
CA SER A 20 -27.33 -10.79 4.26
C SER A 20 -27.09 -9.30 4.16
N ALA A 21 -25.84 -8.85 3.95
CA ALA A 21 -25.52 -7.43 3.79
C ALA A 21 -26.26 -6.78 2.61
N ARG A 22 -26.40 -7.52 1.49
CA ARG A 22 -27.17 -7.05 0.33
C ARG A 22 -28.66 -6.89 0.63
N GLN A 23 -29.25 -7.79 1.40
CA GLN A 23 -30.64 -7.68 1.81
C GLN A 23 -30.84 -6.46 2.72
N VAL A 24 -30.01 -6.32 3.75
CA VAL A 24 -30.02 -5.17 4.67
C VAL A 24 -29.88 -3.85 3.93
N PHE A 25 -28.97 -3.77 2.96
CA PHE A 25 -28.79 -2.59 2.13
C PHE A 25 -30.05 -2.26 1.31
N ASN A 26 -30.65 -3.25 0.64
CA ASN A 26 -31.87 -3.06 -0.17
C ASN A 26 -33.06 -2.61 0.69
N GLU A 27 -33.20 -3.15 1.91
CA GLU A 27 -34.24 -2.74 2.85
C GLU A 27 -34.03 -1.28 3.29
N ALA A 28 -32.78 -0.89 3.58
CA ALA A 28 -32.45 0.48 3.96
C ALA A 28 -32.72 1.50 2.82
N LEU A 29 -32.57 1.12 1.55
CA LEU A 29 -32.89 1.97 0.40
C LEU A 29 -34.37 2.32 0.31
N LEU A 30 -35.27 1.45 0.81
CA LEU A 30 -36.71 1.71 0.78
C LEU A 30 -37.14 2.92 1.62
N GLU A 31 -36.34 3.30 2.60
CA GLU A 31 -36.58 4.45 3.47
C GLU A 31 -36.12 5.79 2.87
N GLY A 32 -35.59 5.79 1.68
CA GLY A 32 -35.13 6.95 0.93
C GLY A 32 -33.67 6.85 0.51
N THR A 33 -33.34 7.49 -0.61
CA THR A 33 -32.03 7.43 -1.23
C THR A 33 -31.44 8.82 -1.46
N LYS A 34 -30.11 8.90 -1.44
CA LYS A 34 -29.33 10.07 -1.88
C LYS A 34 -28.17 9.59 -2.75
N GLN A 35 -27.77 10.36 -3.78
CA GLN A 35 -26.64 9.99 -4.63
C GLN A 35 -25.32 10.39 -3.98
N LEU A 36 -24.32 9.47 -4.05
CA LEU A 36 -22.97 9.78 -3.65
C LEU A 36 -22.33 10.69 -4.71
N LYS A 37 -21.98 11.92 -4.32
CA LYS A 37 -21.38 12.93 -5.22
C LYS A 37 -19.95 13.29 -4.80
N ARG A 38 -19.19 12.27 -4.38
CA ARG A 38 -17.84 12.45 -3.89
C ARG A 38 -16.87 11.47 -4.57
N VAL A 39 -15.68 11.96 -4.91
CA VAL A 39 -14.60 11.15 -5.48
C VAL A 39 -13.26 11.47 -4.79
N PRO A 40 -12.57 10.49 -4.22
CA PRO A 40 -11.17 10.63 -3.81
C PRO A 40 -10.27 10.72 -5.03
N ILE A 41 -9.34 11.68 -5.02
CA ILE A 41 -8.26 11.78 -6.01
C ILE A 41 -6.93 11.56 -5.29
N MET A 42 -6.25 10.50 -5.67
CA MET A 42 -5.01 10.03 -5.05
C MET A 42 -3.81 10.40 -5.91
N ILE A 43 -2.96 11.28 -5.41
CA ILE A 43 -1.79 11.78 -6.13
C ILE A 43 -0.57 11.00 -5.69
N VAL A 44 -0.09 10.11 -6.56
CA VAL A 44 1.00 9.17 -6.30
C VAL A 44 2.19 9.41 -7.23
N GLY A 45 3.37 8.96 -6.82
CA GLY A 45 4.60 9.11 -7.59
C GLY A 45 5.82 9.27 -6.70
N GLN A 46 6.99 9.27 -7.30
CA GLN A 46 8.27 9.36 -6.60
C GLN A 46 8.45 10.68 -5.83
N GLY A 47 9.31 10.69 -4.79
CA GLY A 47 9.72 11.92 -4.09
C GLY A 47 10.26 12.97 -5.06
N GLY A 48 9.81 14.24 -4.93
CA GLY A 48 10.19 15.32 -5.83
C GLY A 48 9.60 15.22 -7.25
N SER A 49 8.51 14.49 -7.45
CA SER A 49 7.81 14.45 -8.73
C SER A 49 6.79 15.60 -8.93
N GLY A 50 6.68 16.55 -8.00
CA GLY A 50 5.80 17.71 -8.14
C GLY A 50 4.33 17.45 -7.82
N LYS A 51 4.01 16.43 -7.01
CA LYS A 51 2.64 16.07 -6.58
C LYS A 51 1.93 17.19 -5.84
N THR A 52 2.58 17.71 -4.80
CA THR A 52 2.05 18.81 -3.99
C THR A 52 1.88 20.09 -4.82
N SER A 53 2.83 20.38 -5.72
CA SER A 53 2.71 21.50 -6.66
C SER A 53 1.54 21.31 -7.64
N LEU A 54 1.31 20.09 -8.14
CA LEU A 54 0.15 19.76 -8.97
C LEU A 54 -1.16 19.96 -8.22
N LYS A 55 -1.24 19.50 -6.95
CA LYS A 55 -2.38 19.74 -6.06
C LYS A 55 -2.69 21.24 -5.94
N LYS A 56 -1.65 22.07 -5.72
CA LYS A 56 -1.77 23.52 -5.66
C LYS A 56 -2.22 24.13 -7.00
N SER A 57 -1.67 23.65 -8.12
CA SER A 57 -2.05 24.11 -9.47
C SER A 57 -3.53 23.86 -9.78
N LEU A 58 -4.07 22.71 -9.38
CA LEU A 58 -5.49 22.38 -9.53
C LEU A 58 -6.39 23.36 -8.74
N LYS A 59 -5.93 23.82 -7.58
CA LYS A 59 -6.60 24.81 -6.73
C LYS A 59 -6.34 26.27 -7.14
N GLY A 60 -5.55 26.51 -8.18
CA GLY A 60 -5.17 27.87 -8.60
C GLY A 60 -4.26 28.59 -7.63
N GLN A 61 -3.58 27.87 -6.75
CA GLN A 61 -2.62 28.43 -5.79
C GLN A 61 -1.27 28.67 -6.48
N PRO A 62 -0.50 29.69 -6.06
CA PRO A 62 0.79 30.00 -6.66
C PRO A 62 1.81 28.88 -6.42
N PHE A 63 2.76 28.74 -7.36
CA PHE A 63 3.87 27.83 -7.23
C PHE A 63 4.84 28.29 -6.14
N ASP A 64 5.26 27.36 -5.29
CA ASP A 64 6.28 27.57 -4.27
C ASP A 64 7.52 26.72 -4.59
N PRO A 65 8.66 27.34 -4.97
CA PRO A 65 9.89 26.61 -5.27
C PRO A 65 10.53 25.98 -4.00
N GLU A 66 10.12 26.45 -2.83
CA GLU A 66 10.63 26.00 -1.52
C GLU A 66 9.70 25.01 -0.80
N GLU A 67 8.72 24.48 -1.52
CA GLU A 67 7.77 23.52 -0.97
C GLU A 67 8.47 22.34 -0.30
N ASN A 68 8.08 22.04 0.93
CA ASN A 68 8.58 20.89 1.65
C ASN A 68 8.07 19.57 1.06
N SER A 69 8.85 18.52 1.21
CA SER A 69 8.40 17.17 0.84
C SER A 69 7.27 16.72 1.75
N THR A 70 6.19 16.17 1.16
CA THR A 70 5.09 15.57 1.92
C THR A 70 5.59 14.36 2.68
N VAL A 71 5.48 14.39 4.01
CA VAL A 71 5.86 13.28 4.88
C VAL A 71 4.69 12.32 5.01
N MET A 72 4.89 11.07 4.65
CA MET A 72 3.92 9.99 4.63
C MET A 72 2.74 10.27 3.68
N MET A 73 1.76 11.04 4.08
CA MET A 73 0.57 11.39 3.29
C MET A 73 -0.14 12.59 3.91
N GLU A 74 -0.78 13.38 3.08
CA GLU A 74 -1.64 14.47 3.49
C GLU A 74 -3.01 14.34 2.83
N VAL A 75 -4.05 14.24 3.66
CA VAL A 75 -5.44 14.34 3.21
C VAL A 75 -5.83 15.80 3.27
N ASP A 76 -6.16 16.37 2.12
CA ASP A 76 -6.60 17.77 2.08
C ASP A 76 -7.92 17.92 2.86
N PRO A 77 -7.97 18.79 3.86
CA PRO A 77 -9.17 19.00 4.66
C PRO A 77 -10.32 19.64 3.87
N SER A 78 -10.03 20.11 2.66
CA SER A 78 -10.99 20.85 1.85
C SER A 78 -11.69 19.92 0.86
N TYR A 79 -13.00 20.08 0.72
CA TYR A 79 -13.75 19.53 -0.40
C TYR A 79 -13.67 20.51 -1.57
N CYS A 80 -13.13 20.06 -2.68
CA CYS A 80 -13.02 20.84 -3.90
C CYS A 80 -14.16 20.48 -4.85
N LYS A 81 -14.90 21.48 -5.33
CA LYS A 81 -15.89 21.25 -6.39
C LYS A 81 -15.18 20.90 -7.69
N VAL A 82 -15.51 19.75 -8.26
CA VAL A 82 -14.92 19.29 -9.53
C VAL A 82 -15.57 20.09 -10.67
N THR A 83 -14.80 21.00 -11.26
CA THR A 83 -15.20 21.86 -12.37
C THR A 83 -14.09 21.94 -13.40
N THR A 84 -14.38 22.51 -14.57
CA THR A 84 -13.37 22.83 -15.60
C THR A 84 -12.55 24.06 -15.27
N GLU A 85 -13.05 24.90 -14.34
CA GLU A 85 -12.35 26.06 -13.82
C GLU A 85 -11.44 25.70 -12.63
N VAL A 86 -10.89 26.71 -11.96
CA VAL A 86 -10.14 26.53 -10.71
C VAL A 86 -11.04 25.85 -9.68
N TRP A 87 -10.55 24.77 -9.07
CA TRP A 87 -11.29 24.03 -8.06
C TRP A 87 -11.43 24.84 -6.79
N LYS A 88 -12.60 25.48 -6.64
CA LYS A 88 -12.91 26.28 -5.47
C LYS A 88 -13.16 25.39 -4.26
N ILE A 89 -12.61 25.78 -3.13
CA ILE A 89 -12.90 25.17 -1.84
C ILE A 89 -14.35 25.54 -1.47
N VAL A 90 -15.21 24.54 -1.34
CA VAL A 90 -16.62 24.74 -0.98
C VAL A 90 -16.85 24.65 0.52
N ARG A 91 -16.13 23.73 1.17
CA ARG A 91 -16.06 23.61 2.62
C ARG A 91 -14.59 23.59 3.02
N GLN A 92 -14.17 24.62 3.71
CA GLN A 92 -12.91 24.62 4.41
C GLN A 92 -13.24 24.24 5.85
N LYS A 93 -12.56 23.24 6.40
CA LYS A 93 -12.54 23.06 7.85
C LYS A 93 -12.05 24.39 8.40
N GLN A 94 -12.92 25.16 9.00
CA GLN A 94 -12.50 26.35 9.72
C GLN A 94 -11.57 25.83 10.83
N ALA A 95 -10.27 26.05 10.66
CA ALA A 95 -9.41 26.17 11.81
C ALA A 95 -10.03 27.31 12.60
N ALA A 96 -10.83 26.98 13.59
CA ALA A 96 -11.40 27.96 14.47
C ALA A 96 -10.22 28.74 15.03
N ASP A 97 -10.18 30.04 14.73
CA ASP A 97 -9.55 31.05 15.56
C ASP A 97 -10.25 31.03 16.95
N LEU A 98 -10.11 29.92 17.62
CA LEU A 98 -10.37 29.77 19.05
C LEU A 98 -9.11 30.24 19.73
N GLY A 99 -9.13 31.55 20.06
CA GLY A 99 -8.20 32.13 21.00
C GLY A 99 -8.00 31.18 22.18
N ASN A 100 -6.76 30.95 22.52
CA ASN A 100 -6.11 30.43 23.72
C ASN A 100 -6.99 29.93 24.91
N ASN A 101 -8.01 29.14 24.66
CA ASN A 101 -8.65 28.26 25.64
C ASN A 101 -8.72 26.85 25.05
N SER A 102 -7.56 26.20 25.08
CA SER A 102 -7.42 24.79 24.72
C SER A 102 -7.99 23.90 25.83
N SER A 103 -9.29 23.81 25.94
CA SER A 103 -9.93 22.60 26.40
C SER A 103 -10.11 21.74 25.16
N THR A 104 -9.15 20.90 24.87
CA THR A 104 -9.29 19.77 23.93
C THR A 104 -10.50 18.98 24.37
N VAL A 105 -11.57 19.01 23.56
CA VAL A 105 -12.78 18.22 23.74
C VAL A 105 -12.43 16.75 23.40
N GLN A 106 -11.58 16.16 24.24
CA GLN A 106 -11.26 14.73 24.21
C GLN A 106 -11.96 13.96 25.34
N ASP A 107 -12.55 14.68 26.29
CA ASP A 107 -13.52 14.16 27.24
C ASP A 107 -14.89 14.72 26.83
N VAL A 108 -15.53 14.15 25.81
CA VAL A 108 -16.98 14.28 25.70
C VAL A 108 -17.56 13.44 26.83
N SER A 109 -17.51 13.99 28.03
CA SER A 109 -18.08 13.37 29.23
C SER A 109 -19.60 13.25 29.14
N ASP A 110 -20.20 13.79 28.06
CA ASP A 110 -21.63 13.77 27.87
C ASP A 110 -22.02 13.55 26.39
N ILE A 111 -22.21 12.28 26.02
CA ILE A 111 -22.75 11.87 24.71
C ILE A 111 -24.09 12.56 24.42
N VAL A 112 -24.86 12.94 25.44
CA VAL A 112 -26.14 13.61 25.33
C VAL A 112 -25.97 15.02 24.72
N GLN A 113 -24.94 15.75 25.15
CA GLN A 113 -24.65 17.08 24.60
C GLN A 113 -24.20 16.98 23.14
N LEU A 114 -23.40 15.97 22.79
CA LEU A 114 -23.00 15.72 21.41
C LEU A 114 -24.21 15.41 20.54
N ILE A 115 -25.12 14.54 20.96
CA ILE A 115 -26.35 14.19 20.24
C ILE A 115 -27.24 15.43 20.03
N GLU A 116 -27.42 16.25 21.05
CA GLU A 116 -28.23 17.47 20.93
C GLU A 116 -27.64 18.46 19.93
N LEU A 117 -26.31 18.65 19.97
CA LEU A 117 -25.57 19.46 18.99
C LEU A 117 -25.75 18.94 17.56
N LEU A 118 -25.58 17.63 17.36
CA LEU A 118 -25.74 17.01 16.03
C LEU A 118 -27.17 17.16 15.50
N ARG A 119 -28.19 17.07 16.35
CA ARG A 119 -29.59 17.33 15.96
C ARG A 119 -29.82 18.77 15.49
N GLN A 120 -29.14 19.73 16.10
CA GLN A 120 -29.25 21.14 15.73
C GLN A 120 -28.51 21.45 14.41
N GLU A 121 -27.34 20.88 14.19
CA GLU A 121 -26.52 21.15 12.99
C GLU A 121 -26.99 20.40 11.74
N LEU A 122 -27.49 19.16 11.88
CA LEU A 122 -27.96 18.33 10.76
C LEU A 122 -29.38 18.67 10.26
N GLY A 123 -29.98 19.77 10.68
CA GLY A 123 -31.36 20.14 10.35
C GLY A 123 -31.57 20.77 8.97
N LYS A 124 -30.54 20.98 8.17
CA LYS A 124 -30.63 21.63 6.85
C LYS A 124 -30.32 20.62 5.75
N ASP A 125 -31.39 20.11 5.11
CA ASP A 125 -31.26 19.33 3.86
C ASP A 125 -30.69 20.23 2.75
N ASP A 126 -29.41 20.10 2.44
CA ASP A 126 -28.78 20.76 1.30
C ASP A 126 -28.82 19.77 0.11
N ASP A 127 -29.79 19.95 -0.78
CA ASP A 127 -30.02 19.10 -1.96
C ASP A 127 -29.05 19.48 -3.10
N ASN A 128 -27.79 19.64 -2.76
CA ASN A 128 -26.75 20.10 -3.68
C ASN A 128 -26.31 18.95 -4.59
N GLN A 129 -26.60 19.04 -5.89
CA GLN A 129 -26.27 18.02 -6.91
C GLN A 129 -24.83 18.08 -7.41
N GLU A 130 -23.97 18.84 -6.76
CA GLU A 130 -22.59 19.05 -7.19
C GLU A 130 -21.65 17.91 -6.76
N THR A 131 -20.67 17.61 -7.61
CA THR A 131 -19.65 16.59 -7.30
C THR A 131 -18.43 17.21 -6.68
N TYR A 132 -17.94 16.62 -5.59
CA TYR A 132 -16.81 17.08 -4.82
C TYR A 132 -15.66 16.07 -4.89
N ALA A 133 -14.43 16.59 -4.91
CA ALA A 133 -13.21 15.80 -4.78
C ALA A 133 -12.54 16.04 -3.44
N THR A 134 -11.99 14.98 -2.86
CA THR A 134 -11.00 15.04 -1.77
C THR A 134 -9.63 14.70 -2.33
N LEU A 135 -8.63 15.54 -2.08
CA LEU A 135 -7.29 15.35 -2.61
C LEU A 135 -6.39 14.69 -1.57
N TRP A 136 -5.75 13.59 -1.96
CA TRP A 136 -4.83 12.81 -1.13
C TRP A 136 -3.44 12.89 -1.74
N ASP A 137 -2.51 13.58 -1.09
CA ASP A 137 -1.13 13.76 -1.55
C ASP A 137 -0.20 12.76 -0.86
N PHE A 138 0.21 11.72 -1.56
CA PHE A 138 1.04 10.66 -1.01
C PHE A 138 2.52 11.01 -1.02
N GLY A 139 3.19 10.82 0.11
CA GLY A 139 4.64 10.94 0.23
C GLY A 139 5.34 9.95 -0.72
N GLY A 140 6.27 10.46 -1.50
CA GLY A 140 6.93 9.67 -2.55
C GLY A 140 8.16 8.89 -2.09
N GLN A 141 8.42 8.77 -0.79
CA GLN A 141 9.59 8.09 -0.24
C GLN A 141 9.26 6.64 0.07
N SER A 142 10.26 5.76 -0.12
CA SER A 142 10.08 4.32 0.04
C SER A 142 9.71 3.89 1.48
N VAL A 143 10.16 4.62 2.49
CA VAL A 143 9.83 4.36 3.90
C VAL A 143 8.33 4.41 4.17
N TYR A 144 7.59 5.25 3.44
CA TYR A 144 6.14 5.41 3.62
C TYR A 144 5.30 4.44 2.79
N TYR A 145 5.90 3.66 1.90
CA TYR A 145 5.13 2.78 1.02
C TYR A 145 4.37 1.69 1.77
N ALA A 146 4.90 1.24 2.91
CA ALA A 146 4.23 0.27 3.77
C ALA A 146 2.90 0.81 4.33
N THR A 147 2.87 2.10 4.69
CA THR A 147 1.68 2.77 5.22
C THR A 147 0.75 3.29 4.13
N ASN A 148 1.31 3.78 3.02
CA ASN A 148 0.52 4.32 1.91
C ASN A 148 -0.50 3.29 1.38
N SER A 149 -0.09 2.02 1.29
CA SER A 149 -0.95 0.93 0.81
C SER A 149 -2.21 0.69 1.65
N LEU A 150 -2.24 1.15 2.91
CA LEU A 150 -3.40 0.99 3.79
C LEU A 150 -4.55 1.93 3.42
N PHE A 151 -4.24 3.03 2.76
CA PHE A 151 -5.19 4.08 2.43
C PHE A 151 -5.62 4.08 0.95
N LEU A 152 -4.93 3.31 0.10
CA LEU A 152 -5.34 3.16 -1.29
C LEU A 152 -6.71 2.46 -1.37
N THR A 153 -7.55 2.91 -2.32
CA THR A 153 -8.88 2.35 -2.56
C THR A 153 -9.16 2.26 -4.05
N ARG A 154 -10.01 1.33 -4.45
CA ARG A 154 -10.46 1.19 -5.85
C ARG A 154 -11.47 2.26 -6.28
N ASN A 155 -12.16 2.86 -5.33
CA ASN A 155 -13.18 3.89 -5.57
C ASN A 155 -12.55 5.30 -5.63
N ALA A 156 -11.42 5.43 -6.32
CA ALA A 156 -10.67 6.68 -6.45
C ALA A 156 -10.24 6.91 -7.90
N ILE A 157 -9.84 8.13 -8.20
CA ILE A 157 -9.04 8.49 -9.38
C ILE A 157 -7.59 8.60 -8.94
N TYR A 158 -6.66 8.05 -9.70
CA TYR A 158 -5.23 8.15 -9.43
C TYR A 158 -4.53 9.09 -10.39
N PHE A 159 -3.67 9.97 -9.86
CA PHE A 159 -2.71 10.71 -10.65
C PHE A 159 -1.34 10.10 -10.44
N LEU A 160 -0.80 9.44 -11.47
CA LEU A 160 0.57 8.96 -11.50
C LEU A 160 1.46 10.09 -11.99
N VAL A 161 2.18 10.72 -11.05
CA VAL A 161 2.95 11.93 -11.32
C VAL A 161 4.42 11.61 -11.55
N TYR A 162 4.94 12.05 -12.71
CA TYR A 162 6.33 11.86 -13.11
C TYR A 162 7.05 13.20 -13.36
N ASN A 163 8.30 13.28 -12.92
CA ASN A 163 9.16 14.43 -13.14
C ASN A 163 9.96 14.30 -14.43
N LEU A 164 9.63 15.08 -15.47
CA LEU A 164 10.32 15.06 -16.76
C LEU A 164 11.78 15.55 -16.73
N SER A 165 12.24 16.12 -15.63
CA SER A 165 13.67 16.42 -15.48
C SER A 165 14.53 15.18 -15.21
N ARG A 166 13.91 14.00 -14.99
CA ARG A 166 14.57 12.74 -14.71
C ARG A 166 14.46 11.79 -15.89
N ASN A 167 15.58 11.19 -16.31
CA ASN A 167 15.56 10.14 -17.31
C ASN A 167 14.96 8.85 -16.71
N PRO A 168 13.99 8.19 -17.37
CA PRO A 168 13.38 6.93 -16.89
C PRO A 168 14.39 5.82 -16.61
N ASP A 169 15.44 5.71 -17.39
CA ASP A 169 16.43 4.63 -17.32
C ASP A 169 17.54 4.89 -16.29
N ASP A 170 17.66 6.13 -15.82
CA ASP A 170 18.66 6.47 -14.82
C ASP A 170 18.28 5.91 -13.43
N LYS A 171 19.31 5.58 -12.65
CA LYS A 171 19.14 5.20 -11.23
C LYS A 171 18.38 6.30 -10.51
N ALA A 172 17.30 5.91 -9.84
CA ALA A 172 16.52 6.84 -9.05
C ALA A 172 17.31 7.28 -7.80
N ILE A 173 17.39 8.58 -7.61
CA ILE A 173 18.01 9.18 -6.42
C ILE A 173 16.89 9.86 -5.62
N PRO A 174 16.27 9.16 -4.65
CA PRO A 174 15.24 9.78 -3.82
C PRO A 174 15.86 10.88 -2.96
N SER A 175 15.31 12.06 -3.05
CA SER A 175 15.71 13.18 -2.21
C SER A 175 14.51 13.75 -1.49
N GLU A 176 14.71 14.12 -0.24
CA GLU A 176 13.73 14.77 0.61
C GLU A 176 14.16 16.20 0.91
N ARG A 177 13.22 17.12 0.83
CA ARG A 177 13.44 18.49 1.27
C ARG A 177 12.69 18.71 2.59
N GLN A 178 13.43 19.13 3.61
CA GLN A 178 12.88 19.57 4.89
C GLN A 178 13.47 20.93 5.22
N GLY A 179 12.69 21.99 5.00
CA GLY A 179 13.17 23.37 5.13
C GLY A 179 14.35 23.65 4.19
N LEU A 180 15.45 24.14 4.74
CA LEU A 180 16.68 24.43 3.99
C LEU A 180 17.51 23.18 3.64
N PHE A 181 17.19 22.03 4.25
CA PHE A 181 17.97 20.81 4.07
C PHE A 181 17.39 19.93 2.97
N LYS A 182 18.27 19.43 2.12
CA LYS A 182 17.94 18.39 1.15
C LYS A 182 18.68 17.12 1.56
N VAL A 183 17.96 16.18 2.12
CA VAL A 183 18.50 14.87 2.46
C VAL A 183 18.41 13.99 1.22
N VAL A 184 19.53 13.50 0.72
CA VAL A 184 19.58 12.48 -0.32
C VAL A 184 19.56 11.13 0.41
N GLN A 185 18.51 10.37 0.23
CA GLN A 185 18.48 8.99 0.68
C GLN A 185 19.31 8.17 -0.31
N ASP A 186 20.47 7.73 0.11
CA ASP A 186 21.24 6.75 -0.66
C ASP A 186 20.52 5.41 -0.58
N THR A 187 19.66 5.18 -1.53
CA THR A 187 18.98 3.91 -1.65
C THR A 187 19.92 2.94 -2.32
N PHE A 188 20.30 1.89 -1.61
CA PHE A 188 21.04 0.74 -2.14
C PHE A 188 20.23 -0.04 -3.20
N SER A 189 19.05 0.44 -3.58
CA SER A 189 18.26 -0.13 -4.65
C SER A 189 18.82 0.35 -6.00
N ASN A 190 19.10 -0.59 -6.89
CA ASN A 190 19.42 -0.30 -8.30
C ASN A 190 18.16 0.04 -9.12
N ARG A 191 17.10 0.55 -8.48
CA ARG A 191 15.84 0.90 -9.13
C ARG A 191 16.03 2.15 -9.99
N THR A 192 15.56 2.08 -11.23
CA THR A 192 15.47 3.24 -12.12
C THR A 192 14.20 4.06 -11.83
N ASN A 193 14.12 5.26 -12.40
CA ASN A 193 12.91 6.08 -12.27
C ASN A 193 11.70 5.37 -12.90
N MET A 194 11.88 4.58 -13.98
CA MET A 194 10.82 3.75 -14.56
C MET A 194 10.33 2.68 -13.61
N HIS A 195 11.21 2.04 -12.85
CA HIS A 195 10.79 1.04 -11.85
C HIS A 195 9.86 1.62 -10.76
N TYR A 196 9.99 2.91 -10.44
CA TYR A 196 9.05 3.57 -9.51
C TYR A 196 7.67 3.83 -10.13
N LEU A 197 7.61 4.11 -11.43
CA LEU A 197 6.32 4.18 -12.15
C LEU A 197 5.64 2.81 -12.17
N ASP A 198 6.39 1.77 -12.52
CA ASP A 198 5.90 0.38 -12.53
C ASP A 198 5.38 -0.06 -11.17
N PHE A 199 6.10 0.33 -10.13
CA PHE A 199 5.71 0.09 -8.76
C PHE A 199 4.32 0.66 -8.44
N TRP A 200 4.08 1.93 -8.73
CA TRP A 200 2.78 2.56 -8.49
C TRP A 200 1.68 1.95 -9.36
N MET A 201 1.96 1.71 -10.63
CA MET A 201 1.01 1.04 -11.53
C MET A 201 0.64 -0.35 -11.05
N SER A 202 1.61 -1.14 -10.59
CA SER A 202 1.36 -2.47 -10.03
C SER A 202 0.58 -2.39 -8.72
N SER A 203 0.91 -1.43 -7.85
CA SER A 203 0.18 -1.22 -6.60
C SER A 203 -1.29 -0.88 -6.86
N ILE A 204 -1.58 -0.01 -7.82
CA ILE A 204 -2.95 0.37 -8.20
C ILE A 204 -3.68 -0.81 -8.85
N SER A 205 -3.02 -1.57 -9.72
CA SER A 205 -3.63 -2.71 -10.41
C SER A 205 -4.07 -3.83 -9.44
N CYS A 206 -3.49 -3.91 -8.26
CA CYS A 206 -3.92 -4.84 -7.22
C CYS A 206 -5.34 -4.56 -6.70
N PHE A 207 -5.90 -3.36 -6.92
CA PHE A 207 -7.29 -3.04 -6.58
C PHE A 207 -8.29 -3.43 -7.67
N ALA A 208 -7.82 -3.83 -8.86
CA ALA A 208 -8.71 -4.29 -9.93
C ALA A 208 -9.43 -5.58 -9.50
N SER A 209 -10.73 -5.64 -9.71
CA SER A 209 -11.51 -6.86 -9.54
C SER A 209 -11.02 -7.95 -10.51
N GLN A 210 -10.89 -9.21 -10.05
CA GLN A 210 -10.67 -10.35 -10.94
C GLN A 210 -11.92 -10.73 -11.73
N ASP A 211 -13.09 -10.47 -11.15
CA ASP A 211 -14.35 -10.63 -11.89
C ASP A 211 -14.47 -9.45 -12.85
N ASP A 212 -14.45 -9.77 -14.13
CA ASP A 212 -14.97 -8.92 -15.18
C ASP A 212 -16.43 -8.68 -14.81
N GLY A 213 -16.67 -7.64 -13.99
CA GLY A 213 -18.00 -7.13 -13.74
C GLY A 213 -18.69 -6.90 -15.10
N PRO A 214 -20.00 -6.74 -15.18
CA PRO A 214 -20.72 -6.71 -16.43
C PRO A 214 -19.92 -5.83 -17.39
N GLN A 215 -19.49 -6.44 -18.51
CA GLN A 215 -18.66 -5.80 -19.56
C GLN A 215 -19.18 -4.38 -19.69
N MET A 216 -18.38 -3.40 -19.25
CA MET A 216 -18.78 -2.01 -19.32
C MET A 216 -19.26 -1.81 -20.73
N SER A 217 -20.54 -1.50 -20.87
CA SER A 217 -21.19 -1.43 -22.17
C SER A 217 -20.28 -0.61 -23.09
N ALA A 218 -20.11 -1.02 -24.32
CA ALA A 218 -19.32 -0.34 -25.34
C ALA A 218 -19.65 1.15 -25.55
N ALA A 219 -20.48 1.72 -24.70
CA ALA A 219 -20.97 3.09 -24.65
C ALA A 219 -20.07 4.05 -23.84
N SER A 220 -19.19 3.58 -22.93
CA SER A 220 -18.31 4.45 -22.16
C SER A 220 -17.06 4.78 -22.97
N GLN A 221 -16.98 5.98 -23.52
CA GLN A 221 -15.85 6.43 -24.34
C GLN A 221 -14.69 6.99 -23.54
N LYS A 222 -14.87 7.25 -22.23
CA LYS A 222 -13.91 8.00 -21.40
C LYS A 222 -13.23 7.19 -20.31
N LEU A 223 -13.79 6.05 -19.92
CA LEU A 223 -13.15 5.21 -18.90
C LEU A 223 -12.05 4.30 -19.50
N PRO A 224 -10.98 4.01 -18.76
CA PRO A 224 -10.01 3.01 -19.18
C PRO A 224 -10.61 1.59 -19.14
N GLU A 225 -9.90 0.62 -19.71
CA GLU A 225 -10.34 -0.78 -19.78
C GLU A 225 -10.55 -1.42 -18.40
N LYS A 226 -9.78 -0.96 -17.39
CA LYS A 226 -9.88 -1.41 -16.00
C LYS A 226 -9.95 -0.24 -15.03
N LEU A 227 -10.77 -0.37 -13.98
CA LEU A 227 -10.83 0.56 -12.85
C LEU A 227 -9.89 0.11 -11.72
N PRO A 228 -9.36 1.02 -10.92
CA PRO A 228 -9.53 2.49 -10.94
C PRO A 228 -8.79 3.17 -12.11
N PRO A 229 -9.29 4.35 -12.57
CA PRO A 229 -8.64 5.10 -13.65
C PRO A 229 -7.36 5.78 -13.16
N VAL A 230 -6.32 5.73 -13.99
CA VAL A 230 -5.01 6.34 -13.72
C VAL A 230 -4.70 7.39 -14.78
N PHE A 231 -4.58 8.64 -14.37
CA PHE A 231 -4.12 9.75 -15.18
C PHE A 231 -2.61 9.86 -15.08
N PHE A 232 -1.89 9.72 -16.19
CA PHE A 232 -0.46 9.92 -16.22
C PHE A 232 -0.14 11.40 -16.41
N VAL A 233 0.45 12.02 -15.39
CA VAL A 233 0.73 13.46 -15.35
C VAL A 233 2.24 13.69 -15.24
N CYS A 234 2.82 14.27 -16.28
CA CYS A 234 4.22 14.65 -16.33
C CYS A 234 4.39 16.10 -15.88
N THR A 235 5.19 16.34 -14.88
CA THR A 235 5.54 17.68 -14.37
C THR A 235 6.94 18.11 -14.83
N HIS A 236 7.39 19.30 -14.43
CA HIS A 236 8.69 19.87 -14.82
C HIS A 236 8.86 19.97 -16.34
N ALA A 237 7.81 20.38 -17.04
CA ALA A 237 7.85 20.63 -18.47
C ALA A 237 8.81 21.75 -18.86
N ASP A 238 9.16 22.64 -17.91
CA ASP A 238 10.15 23.71 -18.04
C ASP A 238 11.60 23.19 -18.12
N LYS A 239 11.88 21.97 -17.61
CA LYS A 239 13.24 21.42 -17.51
C LYS A 239 13.31 19.93 -17.87
N PRO A 240 12.93 19.51 -19.09
CA PRO A 240 12.96 18.10 -19.48
C PRO A 240 14.40 17.55 -19.53
N TYR A 241 14.58 16.25 -19.21
CA TYR A 241 15.90 15.60 -19.13
C TYR A 241 16.65 15.55 -20.47
N LYS A 242 15.95 15.60 -21.60
CA LYS A 242 16.50 15.82 -22.94
C LYS A 242 16.02 17.18 -23.44
N ARG A 243 16.88 17.90 -24.17
CA ARG A 243 16.50 19.13 -24.86
C ARG A 243 15.56 18.79 -26.02
N GLY A 244 14.33 18.44 -25.74
CA GLY A 244 13.32 18.05 -26.71
C GLY A 244 11.94 18.55 -26.30
N ASN A 245 10.94 18.24 -27.14
CA ASN A 245 9.54 18.55 -26.77
C ASN A 245 9.10 17.71 -25.56
N PRO A 246 8.70 18.31 -24.44
CA PRO A 246 8.25 17.58 -23.26
C PRO A 246 7.10 16.59 -23.56
N LYS A 247 6.22 16.91 -24.51
CA LYS A 247 5.10 16.03 -24.93
C LYS A 247 5.61 14.75 -25.64
N ASP A 248 6.71 14.81 -26.37
CA ASP A 248 7.25 13.62 -27.03
C ASP A 248 7.90 12.67 -26.03
N LEU A 249 8.63 13.22 -25.03
CA LEU A 249 9.19 12.44 -23.92
C LEU A 249 8.10 11.78 -23.09
N ALA A 250 7.05 12.52 -22.75
CA ALA A 250 5.91 11.99 -22.02
C ALA A 250 5.21 10.86 -22.79
N ARG A 251 5.07 11.01 -24.12
CA ARG A 251 4.48 9.98 -25.00
C ARG A 251 5.30 8.69 -24.99
N GLU A 252 6.62 8.79 -25.05
CA GLU A 252 7.53 7.62 -25.01
C GLU A 252 7.35 6.84 -23.68
N ILE A 253 7.34 7.54 -22.55
CA ILE A 253 7.15 6.93 -21.23
C ILE A 253 5.75 6.33 -21.11
N TYR A 254 4.71 7.06 -21.53
CA TYR A 254 3.32 6.59 -21.53
C TYR A 254 3.14 5.33 -22.37
N GLY A 255 3.74 5.28 -23.57
CA GLY A 255 3.73 4.10 -24.43
C GLY A 255 4.31 2.88 -23.71
N SER A 256 5.48 3.04 -23.07
CA SER A 256 6.12 1.96 -22.30
C SER A 256 5.29 1.46 -21.12
N LEU A 257 4.52 2.33 -20.48
CA LEU A 257 3.60 1.93 -19.40
C LEU A 257 2.38 1.20 -19.95
N ARG A 258 1.83 1.66 -21.09
CA ARG A 258 0.62 1.10 -21.69
C ARG A 258 0.80 -0.31 -22.23
N GLU A 259 2.01 -0.68 -22.67
CA GLU A 259 2.34 -2.03 -23.10
C GLU A 259 2.27 -3.09 -21.99
N LYS A 260 2.24 -2.66 -20.74
CA LYS A 260 2.21 -3.54 -19.58
C LYS A 260 0.76 -3.89 -19.20
N ARG A 261 0.55 -5.03 -18.52
CA ARG A 261 -0.78 -5.43 -18.04
C ARG A 261 -1.44 -4.39 -17.14
N SER A 262 -0.67 -3.73 -16.27
CA SER A 262 -1.14 -2.61 -15.44
C SER A 262 -1.55 -1.38 -16.26
N GLY A 263 -1.09 -1.26 -17.51
CA GLY A 263 -1.44 -0.17 -18.41
C GLY A 263 -2.90 -0.12 -18.82
N LEU A 264 -3.68 -1.20 -18.58
CA LEU A 264 -5.14 -1.22 -18.79
C LEU A 264 -5.91 -0.24 -17.91
N HIS A 265 -5.27 0.24 -16.82
CA HIS A 265 -5.82 1.28 -15.94
C HIS A 265 -5.56 2.70 -16.42
N LEU A 266 -4.62 2.88 -17.37
CA LEU A 266 -4.26 4.22 -17.86
C LEU A 266 -5.41 4.84 -18.65
N PHE A 267 -5.75 6.07 -18.29
CA PHE A 267 -6.60 6.92 -19.12
C PHE A 267 -6.02 7.03 -20.54
N ALA A 268 -6.87 7.24 -21.52
CA ALA A 268 -6.47 7.17 -22.95
C ALA A 268 -5.46 8.23 -23.38
N ASP A 269 -5.22 9.25 -22.55
CA ASP A 269 -4.30 10.35 -22.82
C ASP A 269 -3.35 10.58 -21.63
N PHE A 270 -2.30 11.38 -21.87
CA PHE A 270 -1.32 11.80 -20.87
C PHE A 270 -1.24 13.34 -20.82
N PHE A 271 -0.81 13.86 -19.67
CA PHE A 271 -0.82 15.29 -19.40
C PHE A 271 0.61 15.77 -19.08
N VAL A 272 0.96 16.92 -19.65
CA VAL A 272 2.26 17.56 -19.43
C VAL A 272 2.04 18.93 -18.80
N VAL A 273 2.53 19.13 -17.60
CA VAL A 273 2.19 20.29 -16.76
C VAL A 273 3.47 21.06 -16.38
N ASP A 274 3.43 22.36 -16.52
CA ASP A 274 4.39 23.29 -15.94
C ASP A 274 3.81 23.97 -14.70
N ASN A 275 4.11 23.40 -13.52
CA ASN A 275 3.60 23.93 -12.26
C ASN A 275 4.14 25.33 -11.91
N THR A 276 5.25 25.78 -12.53
CA THR A 276 5.83 27.12 -12.25
C THR A 276 4.92 28.25 -12.73
N LYS A 277 3.98 27.97 -13.62
CA LYS A 277 3.01 28.89 -14.16
C LYS A 277 1.70 28.95 -13.35
N ALA A 278 1.59 28.19 -12.26
CA ALA A 278 0.39 28.18 -11.42
C ALA A 278 0.18 29.54 -10.74
N GLY A 279 -1.07 30.01 -10.74
CA GLY A 279 -1.45 31.29 -10.13
C GLY A 279 -1.08 32.54 -10.95
N THR A 280 -0.50 32.39 -12.16
CA THR A 280 -0.29 33.52 -13.07
C THR A 280 -1.53 33.78 -13.93
N ALA A 281 -1.74 35.05 -14.33
CA ALA A 281 -2.92 35.44 -15.12
C ALA A 281 -2.82 35.05 -16.61
N ASP A 282 -1.70 34.45 -17.05
CA ASP A 282 -1.43 34.17 -18.44
C ASP A 282 -2.04 32.85 -18.94
N GLU A 283 -2.27 32.80 -20.25
CA GLU A 283 -2.93 31.73 -21.04
C GLU A 283 -2.34 30.31 -20.90
N CYS A 284 -1.33 30.13 -20.05
CA CYS A 284 -0.58 28.88 -19.87
C CYS A 284 -1.25 27.85 -18.97
N GLN A 285 -2.52 28.00 -18.62
CA GLN A 285 -3.30 27.00 -17.89
C GLN A 285 -3.99 25.96 -18.80
N GLU A 286 -3.74 25.98 -20.10
CA GLU A 286 -4.42 25.06 -21.03
C GLU A 286 -4.25 23.59 -20.64
N ASP A 287 -3.03 23.16 -20.29
CA ASP A 287 -2.77 21.75 -19.92
C ASP A 287 -3.48 21.36 -18.61
N ILE A 288 -3.52 22.25 -17.63
CA ILE A 288 -4.26 22.05 -16.35
C ILE A 288 -5.78 22.07 -16.59
N ASN A 289 -6.27 22.96 -17.46
CA ASN A 289 -7.68 23.04 -17.79
C ASN A 289 -8.14 21.83 -18.61
N HIS A 290 -7.29 21.35 -19.51
CA HIS A 290 -7.53 20.09 -20.22
C HIS A 290 -7.61 18.91 -19.25
N LEU A 291 -6.64 18.77 -18.32
CA LEU A 291 -6.67 17.76 -17.27
C LEU A 291 -7.97 17.83 -16.46
N LYS A 292 -8.41 19.02 -16.01
CA LYS A 292 -9.67 19.20 -15.28
C LYS A 292 -10.89 18.77 -16.08
N THR A 293 -10.91 19.08 -17.38
CA THR A 293 -12.00 18.72 -18.29
C THR A 293 -12.15 17.20 -18.39
N GLU A 294 -11.03 16.50 -18.58
CA GLU A 294 -11.01 15.05 -18.70
C GLU A 294 -11.35 14.37 -17.35
N ILE A 295 -10.88 14.91 -16.21
CA ILE A 295 -11.26 14.43 -14.88
C ILE A 295 -12.79 14.53 -14.71
N LEU A 296 -13.39 15.69 -15.04
CA LEU A 296 -14.83 15.90 -14.92
C LEU A 296 -15.61 14.92 -15.80
N ALA A 297 -15.13 14.63 -17.02
CA ALA A 297 -15.74 13.65 -17.91
C ALA A 297 -15.71 12.25 -17.31
N VAL A 298 -14.55 11.81 -16.80
CA VAL A 298 -14.39 10.51 -16.13
C VAL A 298 -15.24 10.40 -14.87
N VAL A 299 -15.26 11.44 -14.02
CA VAL A 299 -16.05 11.46 -12.77
C VAL A 299 -17.53 11.22 -13.03
N LYS A 300 -18.07 11.78 -14.12
CA LYS A 300 -19.49 11.58 -14.50
C LYS A 300 -19.82 10.14 -14.90
N GLU A 301 -18.85 9.38 -15.36
CA GLU A 301 -19.02 8.00 -15.80
C GLU A 301 -18.65 6.97 -14.73
N LEU A 302 -17.99 7.38 -13.61
CA LEU A 302 -17.58 6.48 -12.55
C LEU A 302 -18.79 5.84 -11.85
N PRO A 303 -18.86 4.50 -11.78
CA PRO A 303 -19.99 3.80 -11.19
C PRO A 303 -20.26 4.20 -9.74
N HIS A 304 -19.21 4.32 -8.94
CA HIS A 304 -19.32 4.61 -7.50
C HIS A 304 -19.76 6.06 -7.20
N VAL A 305 -19.51 7.03 -8.08
CA VAL A 305 -19.94 8.42 -7.90
C VAL A 305 -21.44 8.59 -8.15
N ASN A 306 -22.03 7.71 -8.94
CA ASN A 306 -23.46 7.75 -9.28
C ASN A 306 -24.30 6.74 -8.48
N GLN A 307 -23.71 6.10 -7.45
CA GLN A 307 -24.42 5.17 -6.59
C GLN A 307 -25.44 5.89 -5.69
N SER A 308 -26.60 5.26 -5.53
CA SER A 308 -27.59 5.67 -4.55
C SER A 308 -27.37 4.91 -3.24
N LEU A 309 -27.20 5.64 -2.15
CA LEU A 309 -27.08 5.09 -0.81
C LEU A 309 -28.30 5.45 0.05
N PRO A 310 -28.61 4.70 1.12
CA PRO A 310 -29.69 5.04 2.03
C PRO A 310 -29.51 6.45 2.64
N LYS A 311 -30.56 7.26 2.67
CA LYS A 311 -30.52 8.63 3.19
C LYS A 311 -30.03 8.69 4.64
N LYS A 312 -30.40 7.73 5.47
CA LYS A 312 -29.95 7.63 6.87
C LYS A 312 -28.44 7.42 7.01
N TRP A 313 -27.82 6.74 6.04
CA TRP A 313 -26.38 6.51 6.02
C TRP A 313 -25.59 7.80 5.75
N PHE A 314 -26.09 8.62 4.81
CA PHE A 314 -25.52 9.96 4.60
C PHE A 314 -25.61 10.84 5.85
N ARG A 315 -26.76 10.78 6.54
CA ARG A 315 -26.91 11.55 7.78
C ARG A 315 -25.94 11.13 8.85
N PHE A 316 -25.63 9.84 8.94
CA PHE A 316 -24.59 9.36 9.85
C PHE A 316 -23.19 9.84 9.44
N GLU A 317 -22.89 9.83 8.15
CA GLU A 317 -21.63 10.36 7.64
C GLU A 317 -21.48 11.88 7.91
N GLU A 318 -22.54 12.64 7.69
CA GLU A 318 -22.59 14.07 8.03
C GLU A 318 -22.38 14.30 9.53
N ALA A 319 -22.92 13.44 10.38
CA ALA A 319 -22.68 13.49 11.82
C ALA A 319 -21.18 13.26 12.17
N LEU A 320 -20.56 12.27 11.53
CA LEU A 320 -19.11 12.03 11.69
C LEU A 320 -18.27 13.24 11.24
N GLU A 321 -18.71 13.95 10.21
CA GLU A 321 -18.03 15.14 9.71
C GLU A 321 -18.10 16.29 10.73
N VAL A 322 -19.29 16.57 11.26
CA VAL A 322 -19.46 17.56 12.33
C VAL A 322 -18.58 17.22 13.54
N MET A 323 -18.50 15.95 13.93
CA MET A 323 -17.61 15.51 15.01
C MET A 323 -16.13 15.80 14.71
N ARG A 324 -15.68 15.54 13.47
CA ARG A 324 -14.31 15.86 13.02
C ARG A 324 -14.03 17.35 13.07
N GLU A 325 -14.96 18.18 12.61
CA GLU A 325 -14.85 19.66 12.65
C GLU A 325 -14.75 20.18 14.06
N ARG A 326 -15.37 19.49 15.02
CA ARG A 326 -15.25 19.77 16.47
C ARG A 326 -13.97 19.25 17.12
N GLY A 327 -13.08 18.60 16.32
CA GLY A 327 -11.77 18.16 16.77
C GLY A 327 -11.72 16.73 17.31
N LEU A 328 -12.85 15.98 17.32
CA LEU A 328 -12.80 14.56 17.70
C LEU A 328 -11.99 13.77 16.67
N LYS A 329 -11.11 12.91 17.18
CA LYS A 329 -10.21 12.09 16.37
C LYS A 329 -10.72 10.67 16.21
N TRP A 330 -11.31 10.16 17.26
CA TRP A 330 -11.91 8.85 17.36
C TRP A 330 -13.07 8.87 18.38
N ILE A 331 -13.94 7.90 18.30
CA ILE A 331 -15.07 7.69 19.23
C ILE A 331 -15.14 6.20 19.60
N ARG A 332 -15.83 5.87 20.67
CA ARG A 332 -16.13 4.49 21.02
C ARG A 332 -17.24 3.93 20.13
N ILE A 333 -17.21 2.63 19.87
CA ILE A 333 -18.26 1.97 19.08
C ILE A 333 -19.65 2.16 19.69
N GLY A 334 -19.77 2.16 21.02
CA GLY A 334 -21.02 2.46 21.71
C GLY A 334 -21.53 3.88 21.45
N GLU A 335 -20.66 4.87 21.39
CA GLU A 335 -21.00 6.26 21.06
C GLU A 335 -21.45 6.38 19.61
N ALA A 336 -20.75 5.70 18.68
CA ALA A 336 -21.16 5.63 17.26
C ALA A 336 -22.56 5.03 17.10
N ARG A 337 -22.85 3.93 17.84
CA ARG A 337 -24.15 3.27 17.85
C ARG A 337 -25.25 4.18 18.39
N GLN A 338 -24.96 4.91 19.47
CA GLN A 338 -25.90 5.85 20.06
C GLN A 338 -26.23 7.01 19.10
N VAL A 339 -25.24 7.54 18.41
CA VAL A 339 -25.45 8.57 17.36
C VAL A 339 -26.27 8.02 16.20
N ALA A 340 -25.98 6.80 15.76
CA ALA A 340 -26.76 6.14 14.70
C ALA A 340 -28.23 5.98 15.10
N LEU A 341 -28.51 5.61 16.33
CA LEU A 341 -29.86 5.45 16.88
C LEU A 341 -30.57 6.81 17.03
N ASP A 342 -30.00 7.73 17.78
CA ASP A 342 -30.66 8.94 18.26
C ASP A 342 -30.70 10.09 17.25
N VAL A 343 -29.71 10.15 16.35
CA VAL A 343 -29.60 11.21 15.32
C VAL A 343 -30.09 10.73 13.98
N CYS A 344 -29.75 9.49 13.59
CA CYS A 344 -30.01 8.98 12.25
C CYS A 344 -31.21 8.01 12.18
N ASN A 345 -31.79 7.63 13.33
CA ASN A 345 -32.87 6.64 13.44
C ASN A 345 -32.52 5.29 12.76
N ILE A 346 -31.29 4.81 13.00
CA ILE A 346 -30.81 3.48 12.62
C ILE A 346 -30.96 2.56 13.82
N VAL A 347 -32.06 1.82 13.87
CA VAL A 347 -32.46 1.00 15.03
C VAL A 347 -31.90 -0.42 14.94
N ASN A 348 -31.73 -0.94 13.73
CA ASN A 348 -31.31 -2.32 13.49
C ASN A 348 -29.78 -2.43 13.52
N ASP A 349 -29.27 -3.34 14.35
CA ASP A 349 -27.83 -3.58 14.49
C ASP A 349 -27.17 -4.08 13.20
N ASP A 350 -27.83 -4.94 12.42
CA ASP A 350 -27.30 -5.42 11.14
C ASP A 350 -27.13 -4.27 10.13
N VAL A 351 -28.04 -3.27 10.16
CA VAL A 351 -27.92 -2.06 9.34
C VAL A 351 -26.76 -1.21 9.77
N PHE A 352 -26.56 -1.05 11.08
CA PHE A 352 -25.44 -0.32 11.64
C PHE A 352 -24.10 -0.98 11.31
N ASP A 353 -23.99 -2.29 11.49
CA ASP A 353 -22.76 -3.04 11.21
C ASP A 353 -22.42 -3.03 9.71
N THR A 354 -23.44 -3.13 8.84
CA THR A 354 -23.26 -3.02 7.39
C THR A 354 -22.78 -1.61 6.99
N LEU A 355 -23.34 -0.57 7.59
CA LEU A 355 -22.92 0.82 7.39
C LEU A 355 -21.48 1.04 7.84
N MET A 356 -21.13 0.62 9.05
CA MET A 356 -19.76 0.76 9.59
C MET A 356 -18.75 0.07 8.68
N ALA A 357 -19.09 -1.10 8.20
CA ALA A 357 -18.26 -1.86 7.27
C ALA A 357 -18.08 -1.14 5.93
N LEU A 358 -19.14 -0.57 5.35
CA LEU A 358 -19.07 0.22 4.13
C LEU A 358 -18.18 1.47 4.31
N LEU A 359 -18.38 2.21 5.41
CA LEU A 359 -17.59 3.41 5.71
C LEU A 359 -16.10 3.08 5.91
N HIS A 360 -15.81 1.92 6.52
CA HIS A 360 -14.44 1.42 6.63
C HIS A 360 -13.83 1.09 5.26
N ASP A 361 -14.54 0.38 4.41
CA ASP A 361 -14.07 0.02 3.06
C ASP A 361 -13.84 1.26 2.18
N GLN A 362 -14.68 2.28 2.33
CA GLN A 362 -14.54 3.58 1.64
C GLN A 362 -13.49 4.51 2.27
N ARG A 363 -12.82 4.10 3.35
CA ARG A 363 -11.82 4.92 4.06
C ARG A 363 -12.39 6.25 4.60
N ILE A 364 -13.65 6.24 5.02
CA ILE A 364 -14.29 7.36 5.75
C ILE A 364 -13.96 7.26 7.23
N ILE A 365 -13.94 6.04 7.73
CA ILE A 365 -13.52 5.66 9.08
C ILE A 365 -12.51 4.51 9.01
N ILE A 366 -11.83 4.25 10.13
CA ILE A 366 -11.12 2.98 10.35
C ILE A 366 -11.70 2.34 11.61
N HIS A 367 -12.21 1.11 11.46
CA HIS A 367 -12.75 0.31 12.54
C HIS A 367 -12.50 -1.16 12.26
N PHE A 368 -12.03 -1.91 13.25
CA PHE A 368 -11.79 -3.35 13.20
C PHE A 368 -12.48 -4.04 14.37
N THR A 369 -12.92 -5.27 14.16
CA THR A 369 -13.65 -6.05 15.14
C THR A 369 -12.88 -7.27 15.66
N ASP A 370 -11.61 -7.43 15.26
CA ASP A 370 -10.82 -8.65 15.49
C ASP A 370 -10.41 -8.83 16.95
N THR A 371 -10.14 -7.74 17.65
CA THR A 371 -9.79 -7.76 19.07
C THR A 371 -10.66 -6.77 19.86
N PRO A 372 -10.86 -6.98 21.16
CA PRO A 372 -11.65 -6.06 21.98
C PRO A 372 -11.14 -4.62 21.92
N GLU A 373 -9.82 -4.41 21.95
CA GLU A 373 -9.18 -3.09 21.93
C GLU A 373 -9.43 -2.36 20.62
N LEU A 374 -9.46 -3.08 19.50
CA LEU A 374 -9.73 -2.54 18.17
C LEU A 374 -11.22 -2.31 17.95
N ASN A 375 -12.07 -3.21 18.46
CA ASN A 375 -13.52 -3.10 18.34
C ASN A 375 -14.09 -1.89 19.09
N GLU A 376 -13.48 -1.51 20.21
CA GLU A 376 -13.89 -0.33 20.98
C GLU A 376 -13.61 1.00 20.27
N MET A 377 -12.67 1.05 19.33
CA MET A 377 -12.20 2.28 18.73
C MET A 377 -12.68 2.46 17.29
N VAL A 378 -13.39 3.53 17.01
CA VAL A 378 -13.77 3.99 15.68
C VAL A 378 -13.00 5.28 15.38
N ILE A 379 -12.02 5.20 14.47
CA ILE A 379 -11.23 6.35 14.04
C ILE A 379 -12.02 7.10 12.97
N ILE A 380 -12.33 8.35 13.25
CA ILE A 380 -13.10 9.23 12.37
C ILE A 380 -12.23 10.27 11.66
N ASP A 381 -11.05 10.61 12.21
CA ASP A 381 -10.09 11.52 11.56
C ASP A 381 -8.88 10.74 11.06
N LEU A 382 -8.88 10.44 9.76
CA LEU A 382 -7.79 9.69 9.13
C LEU A 382 -6.47 10.45 9.09
N GLN A 383 -6.51 11.81 8.99
CA GLN A 383 -5.29 12.60 9.03
C GLN A 383 -4.60 12.47 10.38
N TRP A 384 -5.36 12.48 11.48
CA TRP A 384 -4.80 12.24 12.80
C TRP A 384 -4.14 10.86 12.90
N LEU A 385 -4.76 9.79 12.36
CA LEU A 385 -4.15 8.46 12.35
C LEU A 385 -2.84 8.44 11.56
N ILE A 386 -2.81 9.11 10.40
CA ILE A 386 -1.61 9.27 9.59
C ILE A 386 -0.52 9.99 10.39
N ASP A 387 -0.88 11.05 11.10
CA ASP A 387 0.06 11.81 11.92
C ASP A 387 0.61 10.98 13.10
N VAL A 388 -0.20 10.09 13.70
CA VAL A 388 0.25 9.13 14.72
C VAL A 388 1.25 8.15 14.12
N PHE A 389 0.96 7.57 12.95
CA PHE A 389 1.89 6.66 12.26
C PHE A 389 3.17 7.37 11.83
N ARG A 390 3.05 8.62 11.37
CA ARG A 390 4.18 9.46 11.00
C ARG A 390 5.17 9.69 12.13
N LYS A 391 4.72 9.76 13.38
CA LYS A 391 5.61 9.91 14.55
C LYS A 391 6.51 8.68 14.73
N VAL A 392 6.04 7.49 14.37
CA VAL A 392 6.76 6.23 14.51
C VAL A 392 7.59 5.91 13.27
N ILE A 393 7.00 6.13 12.08
CA ILE A 393 7.63 5.83 10.78
C ILE A 393 8.05 7.14 10.14
N THR A 394 9.18 7.67 10.59
CA THR A 394 9.69 8.97 10.11
C THR A 394 11.20 9.03 10.19
N ILE A 395 11.76 9.91 9.36
CA ILE A 395 13.16 10.33 9.46
C ILE A 395 13.16 11.71 10.08
N VAL A 396 13.42 11.79 11.37
CA VAL A 396 13.50 13.06 12.09
C VAL A 396 14.89 13.66 11.88
N PRO A 397 15.01 14.91 11.38
CA PRO A 397 16.29 15.58 11.27
C PRO A 397 17.03 15.64 12.62
N TYR A 398 18.33 15.44 12.58
CA TYR A 398 19.17 15.42 13.80
C TYR A 398 19.00 16.68 14.63
N GLU A 399 18.93 17.84 14.00
CA GLU A 399 18.81 19.16 14.64
C GLU A 399 17.49 19.37 15.39
N SER A 400 16.47 18.59 15.06
CA SER A 400 15.16 18.66 15.72
C SER A 400 14.98 17.65 16.84
N ARG A 401 16.01 16.86 17.17
CA ARG A 401 15.95 15.82 18.21
C ARG A 401 16.38 16.41 19.55
N GLU A 402 15.68 16.03 20.60
CA GLU A 402 16.14 16.29 21.96
C GLU A 402 17.32 15.38 22.31
N VAL A 403 18.41 15.95 22.82
CA VAL A 403 19.67 15.27 23.12
C VAL A 403 19.49 14.03 23.99
N GLN A 404 18.56 14.08 24.95
CA GLN A 404 18.29 12.95 25.87
C GLN A 404 17.73 11.71 25.16
N PHE A 405 17.09 11.85 24.01
CA PHE A 405 16.51 10.74 23.23
C PHE A 405 17.36 10.36 22.02
N GLU A 406 18.46 11.02 21.76
CA GLU A 406 19.32 10.75 20.57
C GLU A 406 19.74 9.28 20.48
N ARG A 407 20.12 8.66 21.61
CA ARG A 407 20.48 7.24 21.65
C ARG A 407 19.33 6.33 21.19
N LEU A 408 18.10 6.66 21.58
CA LEU A 408 16.91 5.88 21.23
C LEU A 408 16.56 6.06 19.75
N TRP A 409 16.68 7.28 19.23
CA TRP A 409 16.53 7.56 17.80
C TRP A 409 17.55 6.79 16.95
N ARG A 410 18.82 6.85 17.34
CA ARG A 410 19.88 6.11 16.65
C ARG A 410 19.62 4.61 16.64
N LYS A 411 19.16 4.04 17.77
CA LYS A 411 18.77 2.63 17.84
C LYS A 411 17.65 2.29 16.86
N LEU A 412 16.58 3.10 16.82
CA LEU A 412 15.48 2.91 15.89
C LEU A 412 15.95 2.93 14.42
N GLU A 413 16.78 3.88 14.04
CA GLU A 413 17.27 4.04 12.67
C GLU A 413 18.27 2.96 12.23
N THR A 414 19.08 2.45 13.15
CA THR A 414 20.11 1.44 12.83
C THR A 414 19.59 0.01 12.91
N THR A 415 18.68 -0.26 13.84
CA THR A 415 18.22 -1.63 14.15
C THR A 415 16.72 -1.84 13.93
N GLY A 416 15.97 -0.79 13.62
CA GLY A 416 14.51 -0.85 13.54
C GLY A 416 13.80 -1.04 14.90
N VAL A 417 14.55 -0.99 16.03
CA VAL A 417 14.00 -1.26 17.37
C VAL A 417 13.56 0.03 18.03
N LEU A 418 12.26 0.16 18.24
CA LEU A 418 11.60 1.25 18.95
C LEU A 418 11.44 0.91 20.43
N GLU A 419 11.95 1.76 21.32
CA GLU A 419 11.74 1.64 22.77
C GLU A 419 10.46 2.40 23.20
N ARG A 420 9.76 1.87 24.19
CA ARG A 420 8.51 2.47 24.69
C ARG A 420 8.73 3.90 25.23
N ASP A 421 9.90 4.18 25.80
CA ASP A 421 10.23 5.53 26.26
C ASP A 421 10.30 6.55 25.14
N LEU A 422 10.86 6.17 23.98
CA LEU A 422 10.85 7.02 22.80
C LEU A 422 9.43 7.21 22.27
N LEU A 423 8.62 6.15 22.26
CA LEU A 423 7.22 6.22 21.84
C LEU A 423 6.41 7.17 22.75
N ASN A 424 6.58 7.06 24.06
CA ASN A 424 5.92 7.93 25.03
C ASN A 424 6.38 9.40 24.90
N HIS A 425 7.61 9.64 24.47
CA HIS A 425 8.09 10.98 24.16
C HIS A 425 7.44 11.55 22.89
N MET A 426 7.31 10.75 21.85
CA MET A 426 6.72 11.16 20.58
C MET A 426 5.21 11.41 20.65
N TRP A 427 4.50 10.70 21.53
CA TRP A 427 3.05 10.75 21.65
C TRP A 427 2.59 11.81 22.66
N ASN A 428 1.57 12.57 22.31
CA ASN A 428 0.91 13.50 23.22
C ASN A 428 0.00 12.74 24.23
N ASP A 429 -0.59 13.47 25.18
CA ASP A 429 -1.41 12.86 26.24
C ASP A 429 -2.62 12.08 25.71
N ALA A 430 -3.22 12.56 24.63
CA ALA A 430 -4.36 11.90 24.01
C ALA A 430 -3.97 10.58 23.33
N GLU A 431 -2.86 10.58 22.63
CA GLU A 431 -2.29 9.40 21.96
C GLU A 431 -1.81 8.38 23.00
N ARG A 432 -1.23 8.86 24.12
CA ARG A 432 -0.85 8.01 25.24
C ARG A 432 -2.05 7.33 25.90
N LYS A 433 -3.19 8.03 26.05
CA LYS A 433 -4.43 7.43 26.55
C LYS A 433 -4.97 6.33 25.64
N ALA A 434 -4.80 6.45 24.33
CA ALA A 434 -5.21 5.48 23.32
C ALA A 434 -4.10 4.47 22.94
N SER A 435 -2.98 4.43 23.67
CA SER A 435 -1.74 3.75 23.26
C SER A 435 -1.94 2.26 22.99
N GLU A 436 -2.72 1.53 23.76
CA GLU A 436 -2.93 0.10 23.59
C GLU A 436 -3.67 -0.19 22.27
N SER A 437 -4.76 0.56 21.98
CA SER A 437 -5.49 0.41 20.71
C SER A 437 -4.67 0.86 19.50
N LEU A 438 -3.86 1.93 19.64
CA LEU A 438 -2.97 2.38 18.56
C LEU A 438 -1.84 1.38 18.27
N LEU A 439 -1.26 0.77 19.31
CA LEU A 439 -0.28 -0.29 19.14
C LEU A 439 -0.90 -1.54 18.51
N ALA A 440 -2.07 -1.98 19.00
CA ALA A 440 -2.79 -3.10 18.39
C ALA A 440 -3.11 -2.83 16.90
N LEU A 441 -3.47 -1.59 16.56
CA LEU A 441 -3.71 -1.18 15.17
C LEU A 441 -2.42 -1.23 14.32
N MET A 442 -1.30 -0.74 14.85
CA MET A 442 -0.01 -0.81 14.18
C MET A 442 0.47 -2.25 14.00
N GLU A 443 0.25 -3.12 15.01
CA GLU A 443 0.54 -4.56 14.91
C GLU A 443 -0.32 -5.22 13.84
N ARG A 444 -1.63 -4.96 13.83
CA ARG A 444 -2.53 -5.46 12.80
C ARG A 444 -2.07 -5.07 11.39
N PHE A 445 -1.63 -3.85 11.22
CA PHE A 445 -1.08 -3.42 9.94
C PHE A 445 0.35 -3.91 9.68
N SER A 446 0.93 -4.67 10.60
CA SER A 446 2.33 -5.12 10.55
C SER A 446 3.34 -3.98 10.37
N LEU A 447 3.02 -2.81 10.91
CA LEU A 447 3.92 -1.66 10.94
C LEU A 447 4.95 -1.81 12.05
N LEU A 448 4.56 -2.50 13.13
CA LEU A 448 5.44 -2.90 14.22
C LEU A 448 5.04 -4.26 14.78
N CYS A 449 5.92 -4.87 15.56
CA CYS A 449 5.61 -6.04 16.38
C CYS A 449 6.46 -6.04 17.67
N PRO A 450 6.03 -6.69 18.75
CA PRO A 450 6.82 -6.84 19.95
C PRO A 450 8.20 -7.43 19.65
N TRP A 451 9.30 -6.77 20.09
CA TRP A 451 10.65 -7.22 19.84
C TRP A 451 11.16 -8.19 20.90
N LEU A 452 10.92 -7.87 22.16
CA LEU A 452 11.24 -8.72 23.31
C LEU A 452 9.99 -8.81 24.18
N SER A 453 9.54 -10.02 24.50
CA SER A 453 8.54 -10.22 25.54
C SER A 453 9.20 -10.07 26.91
N SER A 454 8.82 -9.08 27.69
CA SER A 454 9.10 -9.10 29.13
C SER A 454 8.07 -10.00 29.83
N ASP A 455 8.45 -10.67 30.91
CA ASP A 455 7.60 -11.56 31.71
C ASP A 455 6.34 -10.91 32.31
N ALA A 456 6.13 -9.62 32.06
CA ALA A 456 5.04 -8.80 32.60
C ALA A 456 3.88 -8.52 31.60
N GLY A 457 3.81 -9.18 30.46
CA GLY A 457 2.69 -9.05 29.51
C GLY A 457 2.67 -7.75 28.69
N ARG A 458 3.59 -6.81 28.90
CA ARG A 458 3.77 -5.59 28.07
C ARG A 458 5.17 -5.55 27.50
N SER A 459 5.29 -5.51 26.19
CA SER A 459 6.60 -5.34 25.54
C SER A 459 7.15 -3.94 25.82
N SER A 460 8.43 -3.86 26.20
CA SER A 460 9.14 -2.59 26.34
C SER A 460 9.77 -2.13 25.04
N GLN A 461 9.84 -2.98 24.03
CA GLN A 461 10.48 -2.74 22.73
C GLN A 461 9.65 -3.32 21.59
N TYR A 462 9.66 -2.62 20.47
CA TYR A 462 8.96 -3.03 19.24
C TYR A 462 9.93 -3.00 18.07
N LEU A 463 9.80 -3.95 17.15
CA LEU A 463 10.45 -3.88 15.85
C LEU A 463 9.55 -3.08 14.90
N VAL A 464 10.13 -2.10 14.21
CA VAL A 464 9.49 -1.31 13.14
C VAL A 464 10.24 -1.60 11.82
N PRO A 465 9.82 -2.61 11.03
CA PRO A 465 10.61 -3.08 9.89
C PRO A 465 10.85 -2.04 8.79
N SER A 466 9.93 -1.08 8.62
CA SER A 466 10.09 0.03 7.66
C SER A 466 11.19 1.00 8.04
N MET A 467 11.66 0.98 9.30
CA MET A 467 12.79 1.77 9.79
C MET A 467 14.14 1.05 9.67
N LEU A 468 14.17 -0.17 9.14
CA LEU A 468 15.40 -0.86 8.78
C LEU A 468 16.00 -0.22 7.53
N MET A 469 16.91 0.73 7.71
CA MET A 469 17.49 1.51 6.62
C MET A 469 18.88 1.05 6.21
N SER A 470 19.56 0.28 7.07
CA SER A 470 20.90 -0.21 6.81
C SER A 470 20.87 -1.34 5.77
N PRO A 471 21.76 -1.30 4.75
CA PRO A 471 21.93 -2.42 3.85
C PRO A 471 22.60 -3.59 4.57
N PRO A 472 22.39 -4.83 4.10
CA PRO A 472 23.12 -5.96 4.61
C PRO A 472 24.63 -5.80 4.31
N PRO A 473 25.52 -6.12 5.24
CA PRO A 473 26.96 -6.13 5.01
C PRO A 473 27.37 -7.12 3.90
N ASP A 474 28.51 -6.88 3.26
CA ASP A 474 29.01 -7.71 2.14
C ASP A 474 29.23 -9.18 2.50
N ASP A 475 29.66 -9.46 3.72
CA ASP A 475 29.85 -10.81 4.24
C ASP A 475 28.51 -11.57 4.34
N VAL A 476 27.46 -10.90 4.75
CA VAL A 476 26.09 -11.45 4.79
C VAL A 476 25.59 -11.75 3.37
N MET A 477 25.87 -10.88 2.41
CA MET A 477 25.52 -11.13 1.00
C MET A 477 26.29 -12.29 0.39
N ARG A 478 27.56 -12.50 0.79
CA ARG A 478 28.37 -13.66 0.37
C ARG A 478 27.82 -14.98 0.91
N LEU A 479 27.12 -14.98 2.06
CA LEU A 479 26.47 -16.20 2.58
C LEU A 479 25.46 -16.77 1.58
N ILE A 480 24.67 -15.92 0.92
CA ILE A 480 23.68 -16.36 -0.07
C ILE A 480 24.38 -17.02 -1.25
N ALA A 481 25.47 -16.43 -1.75
CA ALA A 481 26.25 -17.01 -2.84
C ALA A 481 26.90 -18.35 -2.48
N SER A 482 27.07 -18.66 -1.19
CA SER A 482 27.64 -19.92 -0.70
C SER A 482 26.60 -21.01 -0.43
N VAL A 483 25.33 -20.74 -0.57
CA VAL A 483 24.22 -21.67 -0.32
C VAL A 483 24.26 -22.81 -1.34
N LYS A 484 24.25 -24.06 -0.86
CA LYS A 484 24.27 -25.25 -1.71
C LYS A 484 22.89 -25.74 -2.16
N ILE A 485 21.87 -25.47 -1.34
CA ILE A 485 20.49 -25.80 -1.67
C ILE A 485 19.96 -24.69 -2.59
N PRO A 486 19.38 -25.01 -3.75
CA PRO A 486 18.79 -24.00 -4.60
C PRO A 486 17.77 -23.15 -3.83
N SER A 487 17.85 -21.82 -3.96
CA SER A 487 16.90 -20.92 -3.30
C SER A 487 15.50 -21.04 -3.89
N LEU A 488 14.50 -20.83 -3.02
CA LEU A 488 13.11 -20.68 -3.42
C LEU A 488 12.83 -19.19 -3.71
N PHE A 489 12.03 -18.92 -4.73
CA PHE A 489 11.64 -17.57 -5.10
C PHE A 489 10.13 -17.42 -5.11
N VAL A 490 9.64 -16.33 -4.53
CA VAL A 490 8.25 -15.88 -4.69
C VAL A 490 8.25 -14.81 -5.77
N LYS A 491 7.65 -15.10 -6.90
CA LYS A 491 7.48 -14.17 -8.02
C LYS A 491 6.07 -13.62 -8.02
N PHE A 492 5.92 -12.39 -8.44
CA PHE A 492 4.63 -11.72 -8.53
C PHE A 492 4.28 -11.47 -9.99
N GLU A 493 3.03 -11.73 -10.36
CA GLU A 493 2.55 -11.52 -11.73
C GLU A 493 2.69 -10.06 -12.16
N SER A 494 2.59 -9.13 -11.21
CA SER A 494 2.86 -7.70 -11.42
C SER A 494 4.29 -7.37 -11.87
N GLY A 495 5.23 -8.33 -11.78
CA GLY A 495 6.65 -8.12 -12.04
C GLY A 495 7.40 -7.32 -10.97
N GLN A 496 6.74 -6.97 -9.88
CA GLN A 496 7.30 -6.21 -8.75
C GLN A 496 6.84 -6.80 -7.42
N VAL A 497 7.75 -6.82 -6.43
CA VAL A 497 7.36 -7.15 -5.06
C VAL A 497 6.49 -6.03 -4.50
N PRO A 498 5.27 -6.33 -4.00
CA PRO A 498 4.45 -5.32 -3.35
C PRO A 498 5.21 -4.67 -2.18
N PRO A 499 5.19 -3.35 -2.07
CA PRO A 499 6.13 -2.59 -1.22
C PRO A 499 6.04 -2.88 0.26
N SER A 500 4.84 -3.10 0.75
CA SER A 500 4.61 -3.39 2.17
C SER A 500 4.76 -4.87 2.50
N LEU A 501 5.00 -5.73 1.51
CA LEU A 501 4.99 -7.17 1.70
C LEU A 501 6.21 -7.65 2.50
N PHE A 502 7.42 -7.22 2.12
CA PHE A 502 8.64 -7.70 2.79
C PHE A 502 8.70 -7.33 4.28
N PRO A 503 8.42 -6.09 4.70
CA PRO A 503 8.30 -5.75 6.13
C PRO A 503 7.29 -6.63 6.88
N ARG A 504 6.15 -6.94 6.26
CA ARG A 504 5.11 -7.81 6.85
C ARG A 504 5.58 -9.25 6.98
N LEU A 505 6.25 -9.77 5.94
CA LEU A 505 6.85 -11.11 6.00
C LEU A 505 7.87 -11.20 7.13
N VAL A 506 8.72 -10.18 7.33
CA VAL A 506 9.68 -10.14 8.44
C VAL A 506 8.96 -10.24 9.78
N VAL A 507 7.87 -9.51 9.99
CA VAL A 507 7.06 -9.56 11.22
C VAL A 507 6.47 -10.97 11.42
N GLN A 508 5.82 -11.51 10.40
CA GLN A 508 5.16 -12.82 10.46
C GLN A 508 6.18 -13.94 10.69
N PHE A 509 7.33 -13.89 10.01
CA PHE A 509 8.41 -14.85 10.22
C PHE A 509 9.01 -14.74 11.62
N LEU A 510 9.19 -13.52 12.15
CA LEU A 510 9.71 -13.31 13.50
C LEU A 510 8.82 -13.96 14.55
N GLN A 511 7.50 -13.77 14.45
CA GLN A 511 6.52 -14.38 15.35
C GLN A 511 6.56 -15.90 15.24
N TRP A 512 6.50 -16.42 14.02
CA TRP A 512 6.50 -17.85 13.76
C TRP A 512 7.80 -18.54 14.21
N PHE A 513 8.97 -17.92 13.99
CA PHE A 513 10.26 -18.48 14.44
C PHE A 513 10.34 -18.53 15.97
N ARG A 514 9.82 -17.53 16.68
CA ARG A 514 9.76 -17.54 18.15
C ARG A 514 8.90 -18.67 18.70
N GLU A 515 7.79 -18.95 18.07
CA GLU A 515 6.88 -20.02 18.47
C GLU A 515 7.48 -21.41 18.19
N ASN A 516 8.13 -21.58 17.06
CA ASN A 516 8.61 -22.88 16.60
C ASN A 516 10.04 -23.22 17.05
N TRP A 517 10.87 -22.21 17.31
CA TRP A 517 12.24 -22.35 17.76
C TRP A 517 12.53 -21.36 18.89
N PRO A 518 11.93 -21.54 20.09
CA PRO A 518 12.15 -20.65 21.24
C PRO A 518 13.60 -20.73 21.71
N GLY A 519 14.12 -19.60 22.21
CA GLY A 519 15.46 -19.52 22.78
C GLY A 519 16.59 -19.41 21.76
N GLN A 520 16.28 -19.17 20.47
CA GLN A 520 17.28 -18.99 19.44
C GLN A 520 17.95 -17.60 19.49
N GLN A 521 19.06 -17.48 18.76
CA GLN A 521 19.73 -16.21 18.52
C GLN A 521 18.77 -15.19 17.88
N GLN A 522 18.94 -13.91 18.21
CA GLN A 522 18.16 -12.84 17.60
C GLN A 522 18.40 -12.81 16.08
N PRO A 523 17.37 -12.54 15.27
CA PRO A 523 17.52 -12.46 13.82
C PRO A 523 18.39 -11.26 13.42
N GLU A 524 19.10 -11.41 12.32
CA GLU A 524 19.81 -10.32 11.66
C GLU A 524 18.86 -9.67 10.64
N LEU A 525 18.57 -8.38 10.83
CA LEU A 525 17.58 -7.67 10.03
C LEU A 525 18.19 -6.42 9.38
N PHE A 526 17.95 -6.27 8.07
CA PHE A 526 18.41 -5.14 7.27
C PHE A 526 17.31 -4.69 6.30
N LEU A 527 17.54 -3.61 5.55
CA LEU A 527 16.57 -2.98 4.65
C LEU A 527 15.77 -3.98 3.76
N ASN A 528 16.47 -4.94 3.17
CA ASN A 528 15.89 -5.91 2.24
C ASN A 528 16.31 -7.35 2.56
N PHE A 529 16.78 -7.60 3.77
CA PHE A 529 17.35 -8.87 4.19
C PHE A 529 16.91 -9.22 5.61
N ALA A 530 16.56 -10.49 5.84
CA ALA A 530 16.30 -11.04 7.17
C ALA A 530 16.88 -12.44 7.28
N LYS A 531 17.62 -12.73 8.36
CA LYS A 531 18.16 -14.06 8.65
C LYS A 531 17.65 -14.54 9.99
N PHE A 532 17.00 -15.68 9.99
CA PHE A 532 16.40 -16.33 11.14
C PHE A 532 17.13 -17.63 11.46
N TYR A 533 17.43 -17.87 12.72
CA TYR A 533 18.15 -19.06 13.17
C TYR A 533 17.19 -20.15 13.57
N THR A 534 17.39 -21.40 13.07
CA THR A 534 16.50 -22.54 13.33
C THR A 534 17.03 -23.48 14.43
N HIS A 535 18.34 -23.56 14.62
CA HIS A 535 18.94 -24.40 15.65
C HIS A 535 20.31 -23.89 16.07
N PRO A 536 20.60 -23.76 17.41
CA PRO A 536 21.87 -23.21 17.89
C PRO A 536 23.08 -24.12 17.59
N ALA A 537 22.88 -25.44 17.71
CA ALA A 537 23.96 -26.42 17.52
C ALA A 537 24.31 -26.70 16.06
N ASP A 538 23.36 -26.46 15.12
CA ASP A 538 23.54 -26.80 13.71
C ASP A 538 23.89 -25.61 12.83
N GLU A 539 24.00 -24.40 13.42
CA GLU A 539 24.26 -23.14 12.69
C GLU A 539 23.39 -23.00 11.43
N CYS A 540 22.14 -23.52 11.51
CA CYS A 540 21.20 -23.46 10.42
C CYS A 540 20.38 -22.18 10.47
N SER A 541 20.22 -21.55 9.32
CA SER A 541 19.42 -20.34 9.21
C SER A 541 18.60 -20.29 7.92
N VAL A 542 17.45 -19.60 8.01
CA VAL A 542 16.61 -19.23 6.87
C VAL A 542 16.83 -17.76 6.56
N ILE A 543 17.10 -17.47 5.31
CA ILE A 543 17.38 -16.12 4.82
C ILE A 543 16.26 -15.69 3.90
N LEU A 544 15.68 -14.52 4.15
CA LEU A 544 14.77 -13.83 3.24
C LEU A 544 15.53 -12.66 2.61
N LEU A 545 15.52 -12.56 1.29
CA LEU A 545 16.07 -11.43 0.53
C LEU A 545 15.04 -10.86 -0.42
N CYS A 546 14.75 -9.58 -0.29
CA CYS A 546 13.82 -8.88 -1.16
C CYS A 546 14.56 -8.27 -2.34
N HIS A 547 14.30 -8.79 -3.53
CA HIS A 547 14.69 -8.22 -4.81
C HIS A 547 13.60 -7.27 -5.34
N THR A 548 13.85 -6.63 -6.47
CA THR A 548 12.85 -5.76 -7.10
C THR A 548 11.61 -6.52 -7.56
N SER A 549 11.78 -7.72 -8.14
CA SER A 549 10.71 -8.50 -8.78
C SER A 549 10.34 -9.79 -8.05
N SER A 550 11.10 -10.18 -7.01
CA SER A 550 10.88 -11.44 -6.30
C SER A 550 11.39 -11.37 -4.86
N ILE A 551 10.91 -12.30 -4.04
CA ILE A 551 11.47 -12.56 -2.71
C ILE A 551 12.20 -13.89 -2.76
N GLU A 552 13.48 -13.90 -2.45
CA GLU A 552 14.32 -15.10 -2.38
C GLU A 552 14.31 -15.64 -0.95
N VAL A 553 14.15 -16.95 -0.82
CA VAL A 553 14.22 -17.70 0.44
C VAL A 553 15.35 -18.72 0.31
N ALA A 554 16.41 -18.52 1.08
CA ALA A 554 17.57 -19.41 1.08
C ALA A 554 17.71 -20.13 2.43
N PHE A 555 18.22 -21.36 2.40
CA PHE A 555 18.54 -22.12 3.59
C PHE A 555 20.07 -22.27 3.69
N HIS A 556 20.64 -21.69 4.74
CA HIS A 556 22.08 -21.69 4.97
C HIS A 556 22.46 -22.57 6.16
N ARG A 557 23.60 -23.27 6.06
CA ARG A 557 24.24 -24.03 7.13
C ARG A 557 25.74 -23.77 7.13
N ALA A 558 26.30 -23.39 8.28
CA ALA A 558 27.69 -22.96 8.39
C ALA A 558 28.72 -24.11 8.30
N GLN A 559 28.36 -25.36 8.69
CA GLN A 559 29.27 -26.51 8.61
C GLN A 559 28.66 -27.69 7.90
N LEU A 560 29.48 -28.36 7.10
CA LEU A 560 29.20 -29.60 6.41
C LEU A 560 29.76 -30.77 7.22
N SER A 561 29.02 -31.30 8.19
CA SER A 561 29.24 -32.68 8.59
C SER A 561 28.63 -33.62 7.54
N SER A 562 29.43 -34.58 7.11
CA SER A 562 29.11 -35.54 6.02
C SER A 562 28.05 -36.59 6.37
N ASP A 563 27.24 -36.37 7.40
CA ASP A 563 26.32 -37.39 7.89
C ASP A 563 24.99 -37.37 7.11
N SER A 564 24.71 -38.47 6.43
CA SER A 564 23.50 -38.76 5.69
C SER A 564 22.19 -38.68 6.51
N HIS A 565 22.28 -38.82 7.84
CA HIS A 565 21.13 -38.61 8.75
C HIS A 565 20.58 -37.19 8.78
N ASN A 566 21.29 -36.21 8.21
CA ASN A 566 20.97 -34.81 8.28
C ASN A 566 20.17 -34.25 7.07
N GLU A 567 20.04 -35.02 5.98
CA GLU A 567 19.26 -34.60 4.81
C GLU A 567 17.77 -34.54 5.11
N GLY A 568 17.23 -35.55 5.80
CA GLY A 568 15.81 -35.58 6.18
C GLY A 568 15.41 -34.39 7.09
N PHE A 569 16.33 -33.91 7.95
CA PHE A 569 16.08 -32.74 8.79
C PHE A 569 16.02 -31.44 7.97
N LYS A 570 16.91 -31.26 7.01
CA LYS A 570 16.93 -30.11 6.09
C LYS A 570 15.65 -30.02 5.30
N VAL A 571 15.24 -31.13 4.67
CA VAL A 571 14.00 -31.22 3.89
C VAL A 571 12.78 -30.89 4.76
N LYS A 572 12.75 -31.35 6.00
CA LYS A 572 11.65 -31.05 6.94
C LYS A 572 11.54 -29.56 7.24
N ILE A 573 12.66 -28.86 7.48
CA ILE A 573 12.67 -27.41 7.76
C ILE A 573 12.30 -26.61 6.52
N THR A 574 12.94 -26.87 5.37
CA THR A 574 12.69 -26.12 4.13
C THR A 574 11.23 -26.25 3.68
N ARG A 575 10.65 -27.45 3.73
CA ARG A 575 9.22 -27.68 3.44
C ARG A 575 8.32 -26.94 4.44
N LYS A 576 8.65 -26.99 5.74
CA LYS A 576 7.92 -26.24 6.77
C LYS A 576 7.94 -24.73 6.50
N VAL A 577 9.09 -24.19 6.10
CA VAL A 577 9.24 -22.78 5.72
C VAL A 577 8.42 -22.47 4.46
N CYS A 578 8.52 -23.31 3.42
CA CYS A 578 7.76 -23.13 2.17
C CYS A 578 6.24 -23.10 2.43
N ASN A 579 5.73 -24.08 3.19
CA ASN A 579 4.32 -24.17 3.51
C ASN A 579 3.86 -22.96 4.36
N HIS A 580 4.67 -22.55 5.34
CA HIS A 580 4.34 -21.38 6.16
C HIS A 580 4.34 -20.10 5.31
N LEU A 581 5.31 -19.93 4.42
CA LEU A 581 5.34 -18.80 3.48
C LEU A 581 4.07 -18.74 2.62
N LYS A 582 3.63 -19.87 2.09
CA LYS A 582 2.35 -19.98 1.34
C LYS A 582 1.17 -19.52 2.21
N LEU A 583 1.08 -20.02 3.46
CA LEU A 583 0.03 -19.65 4.39
C LEU A 583 0.03 -18.15 4.70
N ILE A 584 1.19 -17.56 4.97
CA ILE A 584 1.30 -16.10 5.19
C ILE A 584 0.81 -15.33 3.95
N LEU A 585 1.30 -15.69 2.77
CA LEU A 585 0.93 -14.98 1.53
C LEU A 585 -0.58 -15.11 1.25
N GLN A 586 -1.18 -16.26 1.51
CA GLN A 586 -2.61 -16.49 1.38
C GLN A 586 -3.40 -15.68 2.42
N ALA A 587 -2.98 -15.69 3.69
CA ALA A 587 -3.63 -14.91 4.74
C ALA A 587 -3.57 -13.40 4.43
N LEU A 588 -2.40 -12.88 4.06
CA LEU A 588 -2.24 -11.48 3.68
C LEU A 588 -3.10 -11.12 2.45
N SER A 589 -3.27 -12.03 1.50
CA SER A 589 -4.14 -11.80 0.34
C SER A 589 -5.63 -11.76 0.71
N GLN A 590 -6.04 -12.40 1.79
CA GLN A 590 -7.42 -12.36 2.29
C GLN A 590 -7.68 -11.13 3.18
N GLU A 591 -6.71 -10.75 4.01
CA GLU A 591 -6.86 -9.65 4.96
C GLU A 591 -6.83 -8.27 4.30
N LEU A 592 -6.06 -8.11 3.26
CA LEU A 592 -5.82 -6.83 2.63
C LEU A 592 -6.50 -6.78 1.27
N ILE A 593 -7.50 -5.92 1.14
CA ILE A 593 -8.28 -5.79 -0.11
C ILE A 593 -7.37 -5.63 -1.32
N TRP A 594 -6.30 -4.82 -1.21
CA TRP A 594 -5.35 -4.62 -2.29
C TRP A 594 -4.45 -5.83 -2.59
N MET A 595 -4.30 -6.77 -1.66
CA MET A 595 -3.57 -8.02 -1.87
C MET A 595 -4.48 -9.16 -2.36
N LYS A 596 -5.80 -9.02 -2.27
CA LYS A 596 -6.77 -10.05 -2.68
C LYS A 596 -6.58 -10.48 -4.14
N ASN A 597 -6.16 -9.56 -5.00
CA ASN A 597 -5.89 -9.81 -6.41
C ASN A 597 -4.40 -10.07 -6.70
N MET A 598 -3.58 -10.21 -5.65
CA MET A 598 -2.16 -10.49 -5.81
C MET A 598 -1.96 -11.95 -6.22
N GLN A 599 -1.56 -12.15 -7.46
CA GLN A 599 -1.13 -13.45 -7.93
C GLN A 599 0.37 -13.58 -7.72
N PHE A 600 0.76 -14.66 -7.09
CA PHE A 600 2.16 -15.00 -6.86
C PHE A 600 2.42 -16.46 -7.24
N GLU A 601 3.65 -16.77 -7.59
CA GLU A 601 4.10 -18.07 -7.98
C GLU A 601 5.37 -18.44 -7.22
N MET A 602 5.37 -19.67 -6.68
CA MET A 602 6.57 -20.26 -6.08
C MET A 602 7.43 -20.82 -7.20
N SER A 603 8.70 -20.45 -7.24
CA SER A 603 9.60 -20.79 -8.34
C SER A 603 11.01 -21.09 -7.82
N VAL A 604 11.79 -21.80 -8.60
CA VAL A 604 13.23 -22.00 -8.39
C VAL A 604 14.01 -21.60 -9.62
N LEU A 605 15.29 -21.29 -9.46
CA LEU A 605 16.15 -20.98 -10.61
C LEU A 605 16.53 -22.26 -11.36
N CYS A 606 16.45 -22.23 -12.67
CA CYS A 606 16.90 -23.30 -13.53
C CYS A 606 18.43 -23.47 -13.40
N PRO A 607 18.94 -24.63 -12.95
CA PRO A 607 20.36 -24.86 -12.76
C PRO A 607 21.15 -24.90 -14.06
N VAL A 608 20.47 -25.16 -15.18
CA VAL A 608 21.11 -25.31 -16.49
C VAL A 608 21.52 -23.97 -17.08
N CYS A 609 20.65 -22.95 -17.00
CA CYS A 609 20.91 -21.65 -17.63
C CYS A 609 21.29 -20.54 -16.65
N CYS A 610 21.11 -20.72 -15.36
CA CYS A 610 21.41 -19.72 -14.33
C CYS A 610 22.74 -20.00 -13.60
N SER A 611 23.71 -20.61 -14.25
CA SER A 611 24.99 -21.01 -13.64
C SER A 611 25.92 -19.85 -13.24
N THR A 612 25.54 -18.61 -13.51
CA THR A 612 26.36 -17.43 -13.18
C THR A 612 25.70 -16.60 -12.11
N ALA A 613 26.31 -16.60 -10.92
CA ALA A 613 25.94 -15.74 -9.81
C ALA A 613 25.89 -14.25 -10.20
N GLY A 614 24.88 -13.55 -9.73
CA GLY A 614 24.88 -12.10 -9.65
C GLY A 614 23.87 -11.32 -10.50
N THR A 615 22.94 -11.95 -11.19
CA THR A 615 21.84 -11.26 -11.88
C THR A 615 20.48 -11.63 -11.29
N THR A 616 19.66 -10.61 -11.05
CA THR A 616 18.32 -10.76 -10.46
C THR A 616 17.18 -10.47 -11.43
N GLU A 617 17.47 -10.41 -12.74
CA GLU A 617 16.50 -10.00 -13.77
C GLU A 617 16.32 -11.05 -14.86
N THR A 618 15.07 -11.28 -15.25
CA THR A 618 14.69 -12.09 -16.42
C THR A 618 14.62 -11.21 -17.67
N CYS A 619 15.19 -11.65 -18.77
CA CYS A 619 15.04 -10.93 -20.05
C CYS A 619 13.65 -11.19 -20.67
N LYS A 620 13.10 -10.19 -21.36
CA LYS A 620 11.80 -10.30 -22.07
C LYS A 620 11.78 -11.40 -23.14
N SER A 621 12.94 -11.74 -23.71
CA SER A 621 13.07 -12.76 -24.78
C SER A 621 12.99 -14.19 -24.24
N HIS A 622 13.13 -14.44 -22.94
CA HIS A 622 13.16 -15.78 -22.37
C HIS A 622 11.80 -16.49 -22.51
N GLN A 623 10.72 -15.72 -22.51
CA GLN A 623 9.35 -16.25 -22.60
C GLN A 623 8.98 -16.72 -24.03
N THR A 624 9.69 -16.33 -25.08
CA THR A 624 9.24 -16.58 -26.45
C THR A 624 10.17 -17.37 -27.36
N LYS A 625 11.50 -17.31 -27.23
CA LYS A 625 12.43 -17.91 -28.20
C LYS A 625 13.78 -18.39 -27.65
N GLY A 626 13.93 -18.63 -26.37
CA GLY A 626 15.22 -18.95 -25.76
C GLY A 626 16.08 -17.70 -25.54
N CYS A 627 16.70 -17.60 -24.38
CA CYS A 627 17.50 -16.44 -24.01
C CYS A 627 18.90 -16.48 -24.64
N ARG A 628 19.29 -15.43 -25.33
CA ARG A 628 20.65 -15.24 -25.86
C ARG A 628 21.57 -14.46 -24.94
N GLN A 629 21.08 -14.02 -23.78
CA GLN A 629 21.86 -13.27 -22.80
C GLN A 629 22.41 -14.19 -21.73
N GLY A 630 23.73 -14.30 -21.61
CA GLY A 630 24.43 -15.20 -20.66
C GLY A 630 24.24 -14.84 -19.19
N LYS A 631 23.38 -13.89 -18.84
CA LYS A 631 23.10 -13.44 -17.47
C LYS A 631 21.60 -13.42 -17.15
N CYS A 632 20.76 -14.09 -17.90
CA CYS A 632 19.32 -14.10 -17.66
C CYS A 632 18.94 -15.17 -16.65
N LEU A 633 18.09 -14.81 -15.71
CA LEU A 633 17.47 -15.74 -14.77
C LEU A 633 16.27 -16.45 -15.42
N HIS A 634 16.32 -17.76 -15.48
CA HIS A 634 15.20 -18.60 -15.87
C HIS A 634 14.60 -19.25 -14.64
N PHE A 635 13.35 -18.95 -14.37
CA PHE A 635 12.60 -19.51 -13.25
C PHE A 635 11.75 -20.69 -13.73
N LEU A 636 11.72 -21.72 -12.93
CA LEU A 636 10.84 -22.88 -13.06
C LEU A 636 9.79 -22.80 -11.97
N SER A 637 8.53 -22.76 -12.36
CA SER A 637 7.41 -22.68 -11.42
C SER A 637 7.14 -24.00 -10.72
N GLU A 638 6.50 -23.96 -9.57
CA GLU A 638 6.04 -25.16 -8.87
C GLU A 638 5.13 -26.02 -9.75
N SER A 639 4.27 -25.40 -10.55
CA SER A 639 3.37 -26.08 -11.49
C SER A 639 4.12 -26.80 -12.60
N GLU A 640 5.18 -26.19 -13.16
CA GLU A 640 6.04 -26.82 -14.16
C GLU A 640 6.82 -28.01 -13.58
N LEU A 641 7.31 -27.87 -12.33
CA LEU A 641 8.04 -28.94 -11.64
C LEU A 641 7.19 -30.17 -11.33
N HIS A 642 5.89 -30.00 -11.12
CA HIS A 642 4.93 -31.12 -10.93
C HIS A 642 4.40 -31.70 -12.24
N SER A 643 4.75 -31.11 -13.40
CA SER A 643 4.31 -31.60 -14.69
C SER A 643 5.00 -32.93 -15.02
N PRO A 644 4.29 -33.91 -15.56
CA PRO A 644 4.89 -35.19 -16.01
C PRO A 644 5.80 -35.01 -17.23
N THR A 645 5.78 -33.86 -17.90
CA THR A 645 6.62 -33.56 -19.07
C THR A 645 8.03 -33.18 -18.65
N PRO A 646 9.08 -33.81 -19.25
CA PRO A 646 10.45 -33.42 -18.92
C PRO A 646 10.74 -31.96 -19.26
N ILE A 647 11.30 -31.25 -18.30
CA ILE A 647 11.73 -29.85 -18.50
C ILE A 647 13.07 -29.85 -19.23
N ILE A 648 13.09 -29.30 -20.43
CA ILE A 648 14.30 -29.19 -21.25
C ILE A 648 14.68 -27.69 -21.32
N CYS A 649 15.88 -27.36 -20.86
CA CYS A 649 16.41 -26.01 -20.94
C CYS A 649 17.55 -25.94 -21.97
N THR A 650 17.49 -24.95 -22.83
CA THR A 650 18.56 -24.64 -23.79
C THR A 650 19.25 -23.36 -23.34
N PRO A 651 20.46 -23.46 -22.73
CA PRO A 651 21.22 -22.27 -22.33
C PRO A 651 21.65 -21.47 -23.56
N ALA A 652 21.98 -20.19 -23.35
CA ALA A 652 22.36 -19.26 -24.43
C ALA A 652 23.56 -19.76 -25.26
N PHE A 653 24.46 -20.52 -24.63
CA PHE A 653 25.65 -21.12 -25.25
C PHE A 653 25.75 -22.59 -24.82
N GLY A 654 24.93 -23.47 -25.39
CA GLY A 654 24.95 -24.88 -25.01
C GLY A 654 23.91 -25.72 -25.72
N THR A 655 23.96 -27.03 -25.46
CA THR A 655 22.99 -28.02 -25.95
C THR A 655 21.76 -28.05 -25.04
N ALA A 656 20.62 -28.41 -25.60
CA ALA A 656 19.41 -28.67 -24.84
C ALA A 656 19.68 -29.75 -23.76
N THR A 657 19.46 -29.42 -22.52
CA THR A 657 19.76 -30.26 -21.36
C THR A 657 18.49 -30.47 -20.54
N ARG A 658 18.25 -31.69 -20.11
CA ARG A 658 17.14 -31.99 -19.19
C ARG A 658 17.46 -31.49 -17.79
N VAL A 659 16.49 -30.81 -17.17
CA VAL A 659 16.61 -30.32 -15.81
C VAL A 659 16.35 -31.49 -14.83
N GLN A 660 17.24 -31.68 -13.86
CA GLN A 660 17.05 -32.61 -12.78
C GLN A 660 16.09 -32.09 -11.74
N VAL A 661 14.84 -32.47 -11.78
CA VAL A 661 13.77 -31.97 -10.91
C VAL A 661 13.97 -32.39 -9.45
N SER A 662 14.59 -33.55 -9.20
CA SER A 662 14.93 -34.04 -7.84
C SER A 662 15.77 -33.10 -6.99
N LEU A 663 16.52 -32.18 -7.60
CA LEU A 663 17.28 -31.12 -6.90
C LEU A 663 16.38 -30.20 -6.05
N PHE A 664 15.07 -30.12 -6.36
CA PHE A 664 14.12 -29.23 -5.71
C PHE A 664 13.24 -29.92 -4.68
N ASN A 665 13.45 -31.23 -4.41
CA ASN A 665 12.71 -32.00 -3.39
C ASN A 665 12.85 -31.41 -1.98
N HIS A 666 13.83 -30.54 -1.76
CA HIS A 666 13.95 -29.78 -0.50
C HIS A 666 12.76 -28.85 -0.25
N TRP A 667 12.24 -28.20 -1.30
CA TRP A 667 11.16 -27.23 -1.20
C TRP A 667 9.80 -27.84 -1.48
N PHE A 668 9.72 -28.76 -2.46
CA PHE A 668 8.48 -29.31 -2.98
C PHE A 668 8.44 -30.84 -2.82
N GLU A 669 7.25 -31.42 -2.70
CA GLU A 669 7.05 -32.87 -2.78
C GLU A 669 6.87 -33.27 -4.25
N LEU A 670 7.99 -33.50 -4.93
CA LEU A 670 7.98 -33.90 -6.33
C LEU A 670 7.97 -35.44 -6.41
N LEU A 671 7.30 -35.98 -7.43
CA LEU A 671 7.30 -37.42 -7.70
C LEU A 671 8.72 -37.84 -8.07
N ASP A 672 9.20 -38.91 -7.44
CA ASP A 672 10.49 -39.53 -7.82
C ASP A 672 10.40 -40.07 -9.24
N GLU A 673 11.34 -39.68 -10.11
CA GLU A 673 11.38 -40.08 -11.52
C GLU A 673 11.50 -41.60 -11.72
N GLU A 674 11.93 -42.36 -10.71
CA GLU A 674 12.07 -43.82 -10.76
C GLU A 674 10.72 -44.54 -10.70
N VAL A 675 9.63 -43.93 -10.23
CA VAL A 675 8.30 -44.56 -10.13
C VAL A 675 7.48 -44.35 -11.40
N SER A 676 7.80 -43.37 -12.24
CA SER A 676 7.05 -43.06 -13.47
C SER A 676 7.43 -43.96 -14.68
N GLY A 677 8.41 -44.79 -14.53
CA GLY A 677 8.81 -45.78 -15.56
C GLY A 677 8.02 -47.10 -15.54
N PHE A 678 7.05 -47.24 -14.62
CA PHE A 678 6.26 -48.49 -14.43
C PHE A 678 4.73 -48.27 -14.42
N LEU A 679 4.25 -47.18 -15.00
CA LEU A 679 2.79 -47.02 -15.25
C LEU A 679 2.52 -46.80 -16.73
#